data_88658f5ef1bd5b29847fcd4d68408954
#
_entry.id   88658f5ef1bd5b29847fcd4d68408954
#
_cell.length_a   1.000
_cell.length_b   1.000
_cell.length_c   1.000
_cell.angle_alpha   90.00
_cell.angle_beta   90.00
_cell.angle_gamma   90.00
#
_symmetry.space_group_name_H-M   'P 1'
#
loop_
_entity.id
_entity.type
_entity.pdbx_description
1 polymer ?
#
loop_
_entity_poly.entity_id
_entity_poly.type
_entity_poly.pdbx_seq_one_letter_code
_entity_poly.pdbx_strand_id
1 'polypeptide(L)'
;MVRAVTRLITLAVIAGVLVAGALVPAVGIGGGLATRSLEGFESLPVTLRTPTLAQQTVFETADGKPFATLYYQNRISVDISRIAPVMQQAMVAIEDSRFYQHHGVDLRGTLRGVLSTLTGAQVQGGSTITQQLVKQMLVAGAPDAAAAAAATARTPARKLREARYALALERELTKPQILQAYLNIVYFGGGAYGVEAASRRYFSKHASELTLPEAALLAGLVQQPTGYDPLLHPEAATARRAAVLAHMVQMHDITQAQADAANRVRVVDLLHPSSIPNGCTGSIAPFFCDYVVQRIRTDVTFGPTLAARDALLREGGLRIRTTLVLKAQKAAQKAVDRAIPRTDPSGKAAAITLVRPGSGDVVAMAQNRLWGTSGVGMTTYNYNTTMAYGGTRGMQAGSTFKAFVLAAAMEKGINADAVIDSPARKTFTQFYGCGPNAATLFPPYTVENSTHSGRFTMYTGTAESVNTYFVALEQQTGVCRPTDIATAMGVTQADGSPLQAVPSFVLGSNDVAPASLANAYAAFAAHGRACPLRAVLSITRRDGSSIPVPPANCTQAVARGAADGVTVMLRGVIDGPDPHRTGGTMSLGRPAAGKTGTTDNSAAVWFCGYTPDLAGCAWVGDPRGGSKYNMSDVVINHVRYTPVYGASIPGPIWKATMLGALAGSTPVPFTLQPVIGHGRLVNPAGCTGETVTVCPSDTATAGTDAAAPVR
;
A
#
# COMPACT_ATOMS: atom_id res chain seq x y z
N MET A 1 -86.42 49.80 23.39
CA MET A 1 -85.12 49.38 24.00
C MET A 1 -85.01 47.84 24.07
N VAL A 2 -85.90 47.10 24.67
CA VAL A 2 -85.86 45.64 24.87
C VAL A 2 -85.67 44.86 23.56
N ARG A 3 -86.35 45.14 22.45
CA ARG A 3 -86.20 44.46 21.14
C ARG A 3 -84.76 44.63 20.50
N ALA A 4 -84.06 45.74 20.77
CA ALA A 4 -82.74 46.00 20.23
C ALA A 4 -81.67 45.21 21.01
N VAL A 5 -81.77 45.11 22.34
CA VAL A 5 -80.91 44.34 23.21
C VAL A 5 -81.01 42.83 22.93
N THR A 6 -82.24 42.32 22.73
CA THR A 6 -82.50 40.92 22.38
C THR A 6 -81.81 40.57 21.03
N ARG A 7 -81.95 41.43 20.00
CA ARG A 7 -81.29 41.25 18.71
C ARG A 7 -79.75 41.25 18.81
N LEU A 8 -79.23 42.10 19.66
CA LEU A 8 -77.76 42.17 19.86
C LEU A 8 -77.24 40.93 20.57
N ILE A 9 -77.97 40.44 21.57
CA ILE A 9 -77.60 39.16 22.25
C ILE A 9 -77.74 37.99 21.28
N THR A 10 -78.79 37.92 20.46
CA THR A 10 -78.95 36.85 19.48
C THR A 10 -77.85 36.87 18.42
N LEU A 11 -77.49 38.05 17.93
CA LEU A 11 -76.35 38.19 16.98
C LEU A 11 -75.03 37.83 17.61
N ALA A 12 -74.76 38.18 18.87
CA ALA A 12 -73.60 37.82 19.62
C ALA A 12 -73.45 36.28 19.86
N VAL A 13 -74.59 35.64 20.17
CA VAL A 13 -74.67 34.18 20.32
C VAL A 13 -74.47 33.48 18.98
N ILE A 14 -75.07 33.93 17.90
CA ILE A 14 -74.87 33.37 16.56
C ILE A 14 -73.46 33.57 16.11
N ALA A 15 -72.86 34.74 16.30
CA ALA A 15 -71.45 34.99 16.00
C ALA A 15 -70.49 34.10 16.84
N GLY A 16 -70.76 33.91 18.12
CA GLY A 16 -70.00 33.00 19.01
C GLY A 16 -70.13 31.54 18.57
N VAL A 17 -71.31 31.08 18.16
CA VAL A 17 -71.45 29.71 17.62
C VAL A 17 -70.78 29.53 16.27
N LEU A 18 -70.83 30.51 15.39
CA LEU A 18 -70.11 30.47 14.11
C LEU A 18 -68.54 30.45 14.31
N VAL A 19 -68.05 31.26 15.24
CA VAL A 19 -66.62 31.28 15.59
C VAL A 19 -66.26 29.95 16.23
N ALA A 20 -66.99 29.42 17.15
CA ALA A 20 -66.75 28.09 17.74
C ALA A 20 -66.86 26.99 16.70
N GLY A 21 -67.90 27.06 15.79
CA GLY A 21 -68.02 26.09 14.70
C GLY A 21 -66.85 26.10 13.68
N ALA A 22 -66.22 27.25 13.50
CA ALA A 22 -65.03 27.39 12.65
C ALA A 22 -63.75 26.96 13.38
N LEU A 23 -63.61 27.15 14.70
CA LEU A 23 -62.45 26.80 15.49
C LEU A 23 -62.41 25.32 15.89
N VAL A 24 -63.56 24.67 16.16
CA VAL A 24 -63.65 23.26 16.54
C VAL A 24 -63.03 22.32 15.48
N PRO A 25 -63.29 22.43 14.17
CA PRO A 25 -62.63 21.63 13.16
C PRO A 25 -61.13 21.93 13.10
N ALA A 26 -60.72 23.20 13.21
CA ALA A 26 -59.30 23.58 13.20
C ALA A 26 -58.55 23.03 14.41
N VAL A 27 -59.12 23.04 15.60
CA VAL A 27 -58.59 22.46 16.83
C VAL A 27 -58.62 20.92 16.75
N GLY A 28 -59.66 20.32 16.18
CA GLY A 28 -59.75 18.87 15.98
C GLY A 28 -58.75 18.33 14.95
N ILE A 29 -58.60 19.03 13.83
CA ILE A 29 -57.56 18.68 12.83
C ILE A 29 -56.15 18.93 13.39
N GLY A 30 -55.94 20.05 14.06
CA GLY A 30 -54.65 20.36 14.72
C GLY A 30 -54.33 19.39 15.83
N GLY A 31 -55.31 19.00 16.66
CA GLY A 31 -55.17 17.99 17.71
C GLY A 31 -54.88 16.59 17.13
N GLY A 32 -55.60 16.18 16.07
CA GLY A 32 -55.36 14.88 15.40
C GLY A 32 -54.01 14.81 14.67
N LEU A 33 -53.55 15.93 14.12
CA LEU A 33 -52.19 16.01 13.56
C LEU A 33 -51.13 16.01 14.67
N ALA A 34 -51.39 16.66 15.80
CA ALA A 34 -50.49 16.66 16.95
C ALA A 34 -50.39 15.27 17.60
N THR A 35 -51.49 14.53 17.77
CA THR A 35 -51.46 13.17 18.33
C THR A 35 -50.77 12.19 17.38
N ARG A 36 -51.03 12.20 16.08
CA ARG A 36 -50.30 11.39 15.09
C ARG A 36 -48.83 11.72 15.03
N SER A 37 -48.46 13.00 15.19
CA SER A 37 -47.07 13.44 15.25
C SER A 37 -46.40 12.98 16.56
N LEU A 38 -47.14 12.96 17.68
CA LEU A 38 -46.63 12.43 18.96
C LEU A 38 -46.47 10.89 18.93
N GLU A 39 -47.45 10.16 18.39
CA GLU A 39 -47.35 8.71 18.19
C GLU A 39 -46.19 8.35 17.25
N GLY A 40 -46.05 9.09 16.13
CA GLY A 40 -44.92 8.97 15.22
C GLY A 40 -43.58 9.33 15.87
N PHE A 41 -43.57 10.29 16.80
CA PHE A 41 -42.38 10.66 17.58
C PHE A 41 -42.03 9.56 18.59
N GLU A 42 -42.98 8.97 19.28
CA GLU A 42 -42.77 7.92 20.27
C GLU A 42 -42.36 6.57 19.65
N SER A 43 -42.81 6.29 18.42
CA SER A 43 -42.45 5.05 17.70
C SER A 43 -41.06 5.03 17.12
N LEU A 44 -40.34 6.17 17.05
CA LEU A 44 -38.97 6.21 16.54
C LEU A 44 -38.00 5.48 17.47
N PRO A 45 -36.99 4.77 16.99
CA PRO A 45 -35.94 4.16 17.82
C PRO A 45 -35.32 5.18 18.77
N VAL A 46 -35.11 4.81 20.03
CA VAL A 46 -34.55 5.70 21.06
C VAL A 46 -33.03 5.76 20.98
N THR A 47 -32.40 4.68 20.50
CA THR A 47 -30.93 4.57 20.45
C THR A 47 -30.39 4.92 19.05
N LEU A 48 -29.57 5.93 18.97
CA LEU A 48 -28.77 6.26 17.79
C LEU A 48 -27.43 5.52 17.90
N ARG A 49 -27.17 4.55 17.03
CA ARG A 49 -25.83 3.95 16.96
C ARG A 49 -24.82 4.99 16.52
N THR A 50 -23.79 5.20 17.30
CA THR A 50 -22.67 6.05 16.89
C THR A 50 -21.95 5.40 15.71
N PRO A 51 -21.96 6.00 14.52
CA PRO A 51 -21.30 5.40 13.37
C PRO A 51 -19.78 5.47 13.56
N THR A 52 -19.09 4.44 13.09
CA THR A 52 -17.64 4.52 12.95
C THR A 52 -17.32 5.51 11.83
N LEU A 53 -16.71 6.64 12.19
CA LEU A 53 -16.34 7.65 11.21
C LEU A 53 -15.15 7.19 10.38
N ALA A 54 -15.24 7.34 9.07
CA ALA A 54 -14.11 7.12 8.18
C ALA A 54 -12.94 8.02 8.56
N GLN A 55 -11.75 7.42 8.72
CA GLN A 55 -10.53 8.10 9.13
C GLN A 55 -9.37 7.70 8.24
N GLN A 56 -8.29 8.50 8.30
CA GLN A 56 -7.05 8.20 7.58
C GLN A 56 -6.42 6.91 8.09
N THR A 57 -6.05 6.03 7.16
CA THR A 57 -5.11 4.95 7.39
C THR A 57 -3.70 5.44 7.08
N VAL A 58 -2.77 5.20 7.99
CA VAL A 58 -1.36 5.62 7.87
C VAL A 58 -0.49 4.40 7.64
N PHE A 59 0.33 4.45 6.61
CA PHE A 59 1.36 3.45 6.33
C PHE A 59 2.68 3.90 6.92
N GLU A 60 3.27 3.05 7.74
CA GLU A 60 4.53 3.31 8.44
C GLU A 60 5.63 2.36 7.97
N THR A 61 6.84 2.86 7.94
CA THR A 61 8.05 2.06 7.71
C THR A 61 8.29 1.05 8.84
N ALA A 62 9.27 0.18 8.70
CA ALA A 62 9.64 -0.79 9.73
C ALA A 62 10.04 -0.14 11.07
N ASP A 63 10.58 1.09 11.04
CA ASP A 63 10.93 1.89 12.22
C ASP A 63 9.81 2.85 12.68
N GLY A 64 8.61 2.80 12.07
CA GLY A 64 7.42 3.53 12.51
C GLY A 64 7.28 4.94 11.95
N LYS A 65 8.04 5.33 10.94
CA LYS A 65 7.88 6.65 10.29
C LYS A 65 6.78 6.60 9.24
N PRO A 66 5.85 7.56 9.21
CA PRO A 66 4.80 7.60 8.19
C PRO A 66 5.41 7.87 6.80
N PHE A 67 4.90 7.18 5.76
CA PHE A 67 5.34 7.39 4.39
C PHE A 67 4.21 7.46 3.36
N ALA A 68 2.99 7.05 3.72
CA ALA A 68 1.79 7.22 2.91
C ALA A 68 0.53 7.27 3.77
N THR A 69 -0.54 7.87 3.25
CA THR A 69 -1.86 7.89 3.87
C THR A 69 -2.91 7.49 2.86
N LEU A 70 -3.95 6.80 3.32
CA LEU A 70 -5.08 6.40 2.50
C LEU A 70 -6.38 6.73 3.23
N TYR A 71 -7.33 7.41 2.56
CA TYR A 71 -8.59 7.80 3.17
C TYR A 71 -9.71 7.96 2.12
N TYR A 72 -10.94 7.77 2.57
CA TYR A 72 -12.14 8.20 1.86
C TYR A 72 -12.49 9.64 2.23
N GLN A 73 -12.40 9.96 3.54
CA GLN A 73 -12.53 11.30 4.07
C GLN A 73 -11.26 11.68 4.83
N ASN A 74 -10.68 12.83 4.49
CA ASN A 74 -9.53 13.36 5.22
C ASN A 74 -9.97 13.80 6.62
N ARG A 75 -10.00 12.84 7.58
CA ARG A 75 -10.40 13.08 8.97
C ARG A 75 -9.34 12.59 9.93
N ILE A 76 -9.04 13.47 10.90
CA ILE A 76 -8.18 13.18 12.04
C ILE A 76 -8.98 13.56 13.27
N SER A 77 -9.58 12.59 13.95
CA SER A 77 -10.33 12.88 15.17
C SER A 77 -9.38 13.12 16.34
N VAL A 78 -9.70 14.07 17.20
CA VAL A 78 -8.91 14.44 18.38
C VAL A 78 -9.81 14.61 19.60
N ASP A 79 -9.25 14.46 20.80
CA ASP A 79 -9.97 14.76 22.04
C ASP A 79 -10.20 16.27 22.18
N ILE A 80 -11.25 16.63 22.92
CA ILE A 80 -11.62 18.05 23.15
C ILE A 80 -10.48 18.87 23.78
N SER A 81 -9.66 18.25 24.62
CA SER A 81 -8.47 18.84 25.23
C SER A 81 -7.36 19.21 24.24
N ARG A 82 -7.42 18.64 23.04
CA ARG A 82 -6.49 18.92 21.92
C ARG A 82 -7.08 19.89 20.91
N ILE A 83 -8.18 20.55 21.21
CA ILE A 83 -8.81 21.60 20.43
C ILE A 83 -8.72 22.90 21.21
N ALA A 84 -8.14 23.95 20.61
CA ALA A 84 -7.99 25.24 21.26
C ALA A 84 -9.31 25.72 21.86
N PRO A 85 -9.36 26.20 23.11
CA PRO A 85 -10.59 26.69 23.76
C PRO A 85 -11.30 27.77 22.91
N VAL A 86 -10.55 28.65 22.27
CA VAL A 86 -11.09 29.69 21.40
C VAL A 86 -11.83 29.12 20.17
N MET A 87 -11.45 27.94 19.68
CA MET A 87 -12.17 27.26 18.61
C MET A 87 -13.50 26.68 19.10
N GLN A 88 -13.52 26.14 20.31
CA GLN A 88 -14.75 25.63 20.94
C GLN A 88 -15.75 26.76 21.16
N GLN A 89 -15.29 27.91 21.69
CA GLN A 89 -16.10 29.12 21.90
C GLN A 89 -16.62 29.66 20.55
N ALA A 90 -15.77 29.82 19.55
CA ALA A 90 -16.16 30.33 18.23
C ALA A 90 -17.26 29.49 17.57
N MET A 91 -17.17 28.15 17.69
CA MET A 91 -18.16 27.22 17.16
C MET A 91 -19.49 27.34 17.89
N VAL A 92 -19.47 27.39 19.23
CA VAL A 92 -20.68 27.56 20.04
C VAL A 92 -21.32 28.93 19.78
N ALA A 93 -20.54 29.99 19.73
CA ALA A 93 -21.05 31.36 19.50
C ALA A 93 -21.82 31.48 18.18
N ILE A 94 -21.34 30.85 17.09
CA ILE A 94 -21.93 31.02 15.76
C ILE A 94 -23.05 30.00 15.47
N GLU A 95 -22.93 28.75 15.93
CA GLU A 95 -23.85 27.68 15.60
C GLU A 95 -24.95 27.49 16.66
N ASP A 96 -24.67 27.72 17.95
CA ASP A 96 -25.59 27.43 19.04
C ASP A 96 -25.21 28.20 20.31
N SER A 97 -25.49 29.50 20.34
CA SER A 97 -25.10 30.39 21.43
C SER A 97 -25.66 30.00 22.83
N ARG A 98 -26.66 29.14 22.90
CA ARG A 98 -27.25 28.61 24.12
C ARG A 98 -26.96 27.13 24.34
N PHE A 99 -25.95 26.57 23.69
CA PHE A 99 -25.57 25.16 23.73
C PHE A 99 -25.53 24.58 25.14
N TYR A 100 -24.96 25.31 26.09
CA TYR A 100 -24.83 24.86 27.48
C TYR A 100 -26.11 25.05 28.33
N GLN A 101 -27.16 25.70 27.77
CA GLN A 101 -28.38 26.08 28.50
C GLN A 101 -29.60 25.19 28.18
N HIS A 102 -29.58 24.48 27.04
CA HIS A 102 -30.67 23.59 26.62
C HIS A 102 -30.23 22.13 26.61
N HIS A 103 -31.20 21.21 26.43
CA HIS A 103 -31.02 19.76 26.40
C HIS A 103 -31.39 19.20 25.00
N GLY A 104 -30.53 19.38 23.99
CA GLY A 104 -30.67 18.83 22.65
C GLY A 104 -31.48 19.67 21.69
N VAL A 105 -32.54 20.33 22.14
CA VAL A 105 -33.42 21.19 21.36
C VAL A 105 -33.56 22.56 22.03
N ASP A 106 -33.33 23.63 21.29
CA ASP A 106 -33.54 24.99 21.73
C ASP A 106 -34.91 25.47 21.27
N LEU A 107 -35.92 25.35 22.14
CA LEU A 107 -37.33 25.78 21.82
C LEU A 107 -37.42 27.28 21.52
N ARG A 108 -36.68 28.14 22.26
CA ARG A 108 -36.69 29.59 22.02
C ARG A 108 -35.98 29.95 20.71
N GLY A 109 -34.90 29.30 20.35
CA GLY A 109 -34.20 29.46 19.06
C GLY A 109 -35.04 28.97 17.90
N THR A 110 -35.69 27.82 18.07
CA THR A 110 -36.61 27.24 17.05
C THR A 110 -37.78 28.17 16.77
N LEU A 111 -38.46 28.69 17.81
CA LEU A 111 -39.58 29.61 17.66
C LEU A 111 -39.17 30.92 16.95
N ARG A 112 -38.01 31.49 17.36
CA ARG A 112 -37.43 32.67 16.71
C ARG A 112 -37.09 32.40 15.23
N GLY A 113 -36.53 31.25 14.90
CA GLY A 113 -36.25 30.87 13.51
C GLY A 113 -37.49 30.71 12.65
N VAL A 114 -38.60 30.18 13.19
CA VAL A 114 -39.90 30.10 12.51
C VAL A 114 -40.46 31.50 12.27
N LEU A 115 -40.43 32.37 13.28
CA LEU A 115 -40.91 33.77 13.15
C LEU A 115 -40.08 34.56 12.14
N SER A 116 -38.75 34.42 12.11
CA SER A 116 -37.88 35.11 11.15
C SER A 116 -38.14 34.63 9.70
N THR A 117 -38.44 33.34 9.54
CA THR A 117 -38.81 32.78 8.22
C THR A 117 -40.15 33.33 7.72
N LEU A 118 -41.13 33.51 8.63
CA LEU A 118 -42.45 34.08 8.29
C LEU A 118 -42.40 35.58 7.99
N THR A 119 -41.45 36.31 8.58
CA THR A 119 -41.30 37.77 8.40
C THR A 119 -40.32 38.15 7.29
N GLY A 120 -39.73 37.16 6.58
CA GLY A 120 -38.78 37.41 5.49
C GLY A 120 -37.41 37.95 5.97
N ALA A 121 -37.16 37.99 7.28
CA ALA A 121 -35.83 38.34 7.81
C ALA A 121 -34.82 37.24 7.56
N GLN A 122 -33.54 37.59 7.50
CA GLN A 122 -32.46 36.61 7.29
C GLN A 122 -32.59 35.44 8.26
N VAL A 123 -32.70 34.24 7.71
CA VAL A 123 -32.91 32.99 8.48
C VAL A 123 -31.65 32.71 9.34
N GLN A 124 -31.71 33.08 10.62
CA GLN A 124 -30.78 32.57 11.61
C GLN A 124 -31.09 31.09 11.87
N GLY A 125 -30.05 30.22 11.83
CA GLY A 125 -30.19 28.76 11.98
C GLY A 125 -30.87 28.40 13.32
N GLY A 126 -32.02 27.78 13.28
CA GLY A 126 -32.74 27.31 14.46
C GLY A 126 -32.41 25.88 14.87
N SER A 127 -31.31 25.29 14.37
CA SER A 127 -30.88 23.94 14.73
C SER A 127 -29.71 23.99 15.69
N THR A 128 -29.79 23.22 16.77
CA THR A 128 -28.72 23.11 17.77
C THR A 128 -27.52 22.32 17.23
N ILE A 129 -26.33 22.49 17.87
CA ILE A 129 -25.14 21.65 17.60
C ILE A 129 -25.49 20.17 17.71
N THR A 130 -26.28 19.77 18.73
CA THR A 130 -26.69 18.38 18.92
C THR A 130 -27.56 17.86 17.78
N GLN A 131 -28.50 18.66 17.27
CA GLN A 131 -29.30 18.29 16.09
C GLN A 131 -28.45 18.19 14.81
N GLN A 132 -27.49 19.09 14.64
CA GLN A 132 -26.54 19.02 13.52
C GLN A 132 -25.65 17.79 13.62
N LEU A 133 -25.15 17.45 14.81
CA LEU A 133 -24.41 16.22 15.06
C LEU A 133 -25.20 14.99 14.69
N VAL A 134 -26.44 14.88 15.15
CA VAL A 134 -27.36 13.78 14.80
C VAL A 134 -27.52 13.66 13.27
N LYS A 135 -27.76 14.77 12.59
CA LYS A 135 -27.86 14.78 11.12
C LYS A 135 -26.59 14.20 10.47
N GLN A 136 -25.38 14.64 10.90
CA GLN A 136 -24.13 14.14 10.38
C GLN A 136 -23.91 12.66 10.72
N MET A 137 -24.32 12.20 11.91
CA MET A 137 -24.25 10.79 12.29
C MET A 137 -25.17 9.91 11.43
N LEU A 138 -26.38 10.38 11.12
CA LEU A 138 -27.31 9.68 10.23
C LEU A 138 -26.78 9.58 8.80
N VAL A 139 -26.10 10.62 8.31
CA VAL A 139 -25.43 10.59 6.99
C VAL A 139 -24.24 9.62 7.00
N ALA A 140 -23.40 9.69 8.03
CA ALA A 140 -22.22 8.83 8.13
C ALA A 140 -22.55 7.35 8.36
N GLY A 141 -23.66 7.05 9.02
CA GLY A 141 -24.16 5.68 9.25
C GLY A 141 -25.12 5.17 8.18
N ALA A 142 -25.36 5.92 7.12
CA ALA A 142 -26.27 5.50 6.05
C ALA A 142 -25.73 4.30 5.28
N PRO A 143 -26.52 3.24 5.09
CA PRO A 143 -26.08 2.02 4.39
C PRO A 143 -25.89 2.24 2.88
N ASP A 144 -26.57 3.25 2.32
CA ASP A 144 -26.56 3.57 0.89
C ASP A 144 -26.83 5.07 0.62
N ALA A 145 -26.70 5.46 -0.63
CA ALA A 145 -26.91 6.84 -1.07
C ALA A 145 -28.36 7.32 -0.87
N ALA A 146 -29.34 6.45 -0.94
CA ALA A 146 -30.75 6.80 -0.74
C ALA A 146 -31.02 7.13 0.74
N ALA A 147 -30.49 6.35 1.66
CA ALA A 147 -30.55 6.61 3.10
C ALA A 147 -29.81 7.92 3.47
N ALA A 148 -28.64 8.18 2.89
CA ALA A 148 -27.91 9.43 3.06
C ALA A 148 -28.70 10.65 2.54
N ALA A 149 -29.34 10.51 1.38
CA ALA A 149 -30.23 11.55 0.82
C ALA A 149 -31.45 11.80 1.73
N ALA A 150 -32.06 10.74 2.26
CA ALA A 150 -33.16 10.85 3.21
C ALA A 150 -32.74 11.56 4.52
N ALA A 151 -31.52 11.34 4.99
CA ALA A 151 -30.97 12.02 6.17
C ALA A 151 -30.71 13.53 5.94
N THR A 152 -30.66 13.99 4.70
CA THR A 152 -30.46 15.40 4.33
C THR A 152 -31.73 16.09 3.77
N ALA A 153 -32.80 15.33 3.51
CA ALA A 153 -34.03 15.83 2.94
C ALA A 153 -34.66 16.98 3.79
N ARG A 154 -35.19 18.00 3.13
CA ARG A 154 -35.81 19.17 3.80
C ARG A 154 -37.26 18.86 4.16
N THR A 155 -37.52 17.95 5.10
CA THR A 155 -38.84 17.54 5.53
C THR A 155 -39.08 17.77 7.03
N PRO A 156 -40.32 18.08 7.47
CA PRO A 156 -40.67 18.17 8.88
C PRO A 156 -40.43 16.85 9.64
N ALA A 157 -40.71 15.71 9.02
CA ALA A 157 -40.51 14.39 9.61
C ALA A 157 -39.04 14.14 9.94
N ARG A 158 -38.11 14.54 9.05
CA ARG A 158 -36.67 14.48 9.34
C ARG A 158 -36.30 15.35 10.53
N LYS A 159 -36.80 16.59 10.60
CA LYS A 159 -36.54 17.51 11.74
C LYS A 159 -37.03 16.97 13.06
N LEU A 160 -38.21 16.34 13.06
CA LEU A 160 -38.75 15.69 14.25
C LEU A 160 -37.87 14.51 14.70
N ARG A 161 -37.41 13.71 13.76
CA ARG A 161 -36.45 12.61 14.02
C ARG A 161 -35.14 13.12 14.60
N GLU A 162 -34.56 14.18 14.01
CA GLU A 162 -33.34 14.81 14.52
C GLU A 162 -33.54 15.31 15.96
N ALA A 163 -34.66 15.97 16.26
CA ALA A 163 -34.96 16.45 17.61
C ALA A 163 -35.02 15.31 18.63
N ARG A 164 -35.71 14.21 18.30
CA ARG A 164 -35.80 13.04 19.20
C ARG A 164 -34.46 12.41 19.47
N TYR A 165 -33.64 12.19 18.44
CA TYR A 165 -32.28 11.65 18.61
C TYR A 165 -31.37 12.63 19.36
N ALA A 166 -31.53 13.95 19.17
CA ALA A 166 -30.78 14.95 19.91
C ALA A 166 -31.10 14.91 21.42
N LEU A 167 -32.40 14.76 21.77
CA LEU A 167 -32.83 14.58 23.17
C LEU A 167 -32.26 13.27 23.78
N ALA A 168 -32.24 12.19 23.01
CA ALA A 168 -31.69 10.91 23.46
C ALA A 168 -30.16 11.02 23.65
N LEU A 169 -29.45 11.62 22.70
CA LEU A 169 -28.00 11.77 22.74
C LEU A 169 -27.53 12.60 23.94
N GLU A 170 -28.27 13.64 24.33
CA GLU A 170 -27.97 14.47 25.51
C GLU A 170 -28.25 13.78 26.86
N ARG A 171 -28.91 12.63 26.86
CA ARG A 171 -29.04 11.77 28.04
C ARG A 171 -27.82 10.85 28.20
N GLU A 172 -27.14 10.54 27.10
CA GLU A 172 -26.01 9.61 27.06
C GLU A 172 -24.65 10.33 27.11
N LEU A 173 -24.54 11.51 26.48
CA LEU A 173 -23.29 12.26 26.33
C LEU A 173 -23.37 13.61 27.04
N THR A 174 -22.24 14.01 27.65
CA THR A 174 -22.06 15.35 28.19
C THR A 174 -21.85 16.40 27.11
N LYS A 175 -22.10 17.67 27.40
CA LYS A 175 -21.88 18.78 26.46
C LYS A 175 -20.49 18.80 25.82
N PRO A 176 -19.37 18.64 26.59
CA PRO A 176 -18.04 18.53 25.98
C PRO A 176 -17.91 17.34 25.01
N GLN A 177 -18.50 16.18 25.32
CA GLN A 177 -18.46 15.01 24.45
C GLN A 177 -19.25 15.25 23.14
N ILE A 178 -20.41 15.93 23.21
CA ILE A 178 -21.20 16.31 22.03
C ILE A 178 -20.41 17.30 21.17
N LEU A 179 -19.79 18.31 21.76
CA LEU A 179 -19.00 19.29 21.05
C LEU A 179 -17.76 18.64 20.40
N GLN A 180 -17.09 17.73 21.11
CA GLN A 180 -16.00 16.92 20.56
C GLN A 180 -16.44 16.11 19.34
N ALA A 181 -17.56 15.41 19.44
CA ALA A 181 -18.10 14.61 18.36
C ALA A 181 -18.46 15.50 17.15
N TYR A 182 -19.07 16.65 17.41
CA TYR A 182 -19.42 17.62 16.36
C TYR A 182 -18.19 18.17 15.65
N LEU A 183 -17.20 18.67 16.39
CA LEU A 183 -15.97 19.22 15.83
C LEU A 183 -15.12 18.17 15.05
N ASN A 184 -15.31 16.89 15.36
CA ASN A 184 -14.64 15.79 14.64
C ASN A 184 -15.41 15.28 13.42
N ILE A 185 -16.74 15.50 13.31
CA ILE A 185 -17.54 14.97 12.21
C ILE A 185 -17.78 15.98 11.10
N VAL A 186 -17.89 17.25 11.43
CA VAL A 186 -18.33 18.29 10.48
C VAL A 186 -17.31 18.55 9.38
N TYR A 187 -17.82 18.89 8.19
CA TYR A 187 -17.01 19.24 7.02
C TYR A 187 -16.67 20.73 7.03
N PHE A 188 -15.39 21.07 6.87
CA PHE A 188 -14.88 22.43 6.88
C PHE A 188 -14.49 22.98 5.50
N GLY A 189 -14.77 22.26 4.40
CA GLY A 189 -14.28 22.64 3.08
C GLY A 189 -12.88 22.10 2.77
N GLY A 190 -12.38 22.34 1.56
CA GLY A 190 -11.03 21.95 1.11
C GLY A 190 -10.70 20.45 1.25
N GLY A 191 -11.72 19.59 1.32
CA GLY A 191 -11.58 18.14 1.56
C GLY A 191 -11.40 17.76 3.04
N ALA A 192 -11.43 18.72 3.98
CA ALA A 192 -11.15 18.49 5.39
C ALA A 192 -12.42 18.19 6.21
N TYR A 193 -12.45 17.03 6.85
CA TYR A 193 -13.50 16.59 7.78
C TYR A 193 -12.93 16.62 9.21
N GLY A 194 -13.62 17.35 10.10
CA GLY A 194 -13.16 17.59 11.47
C GLY A 194 -12.10 18.69 11.59
N VAL A 195 -12.07 19.31 12.75
CA VAL A 195 -11.31 20.52 13.06
C VAL A 195 -9.79 20.33 12.92
N GLU A 196 -9.25 19.18 13.30
CA GLU A 196 -7.81 18.90 13.19
C GLU A 196 -7.36 18.80 11.72
N ALA A 197 -8.16 18.12 10.88
CA ALA A 197 -7.88 18.05 9.47
C ALA A 197 -7.99 19.43 8.78
N ALA A 198 -8.96 20.25 9.21
CA ALA A 198 -9.15 21.61 8.72
C ALA A 198 -8.01 22.54 9.14
N SER A 199 -7.58 22.49 10.41
CA SER A 199 -6.46 23.26 10.92
C SER A 199 -5.17 22.96 10.14
N ARG A 200 -4.89 21.67 9.88
CA ARG A 200 -3.75 21.27 9.07
C ARG A 200 -3.89 21.70 7.61
N ARG A 201 -5.11 21.57 7.06
CA ARG A 201 -5.37 21.92 5.66
C ARG A 201 -5.13 23.39 5.36
N TYR A 202 -5.62 24.28 6.22
CA TYR A 202 -5.60 25.71 5.97
C TYR A 202 -4.40 26.42 6.58
N PHE A 203 -3.88 25.94 7.72
CA PHE A 203 -2.86 26.66 8.50
C PHE A 203 -1.60 25.83 8.78
N SER A 204 -1.52 24.56 8.36
CA SER A 204 -0.37 23.66 8.60
C SER A 204 -0.02 23.48 10.09
N LYS A 205 -0.99 23.57 11.01
CA LYS A 205 -0.81 23.41 12.45
C LYS A 205 -1.89 22.54 13.09
N HIS A 206 -1.69 22.17 14.34
CA HIS A 206 -2.67 21.42 15.13
C HIS A 206 -3.88 22.27 15.54
N ALA A 207 -5.03 21.63 15.75
CA ALA A 207 -6.23 22.32 16.24
C ALA A 207 -6.06 22.92 17.66
N SER A 208 -5.11 22.43 18.44
CA SER A 208 -4.72 22.98 19.74
C SER A 208 -3.96 24.32 19.64
N GLU A 209 -3.43 24.65 18.46
CA GLU A 209 -2.59 25.83 18.21
C GLU A 209 -3.35 26.96 17.49
N LEU A 210 -4.67 26.79 17.28
CA LEU A 210 -5.49 27.78 16.60
C LEU A 210 -5.57 29.08 17.40
N THR A 211 -5.31 30.18 16.70
CA THR A 211 -5.48 31.54 17.20
C THR A 211 -6.93 32.02 17.02
N LEU A 212 -7.32 33.12 17.66
CA LEU A 212 -8.68 33.69 17.54
C LEU A 212 -9.10 33.94 16.07
N PRO A 213 -8.31 34.63 15.21
CA PRO A 213 -8.73 34.85 13.82
C PRO A 213 -8.85 33.56 13.00
N GLU A 214 -8.04 32.54 13.27
CA GLU A 214 -8.10 31.23 12.61
C GLU A 214 -9.30 30.42 13.07
N ALA A 215 -9.56 30.38 14.38
CA ALA A 215 -10.70 29.70 14.97
C ALA A 215 -12.03 30.30 14.49
N ALA A 216 -12.14 31.62 14.46
CA ALA A 216 -13.32 32.32 13.95
C ALA A 216 -13.49 32.08 12.44
N LEU A 217 -12.42 31.99 11.67
CA LEU A 217 -12.48 31.63 10.26
C LEU A 217 -13.04 30.21 10.09
N LEU A 218 -12.47 29.20 10.75
CA LEU A 218 -12.96 27.81 10.64
C LEU A 218 -14.40 27.67 11.08
N ALA A 219 -14.80 28.26 12.23
CA ALA A 219 -16.17 28.21 12.68
C ALA A 219 -17.15 28.78 11.65
N GLY A 220 -16.73 29.82 10.92
CA GLY A 220 -17.51 30.42 9.85
C GLY A 220 -17.75 29.53 8.66
N LEU A 221 -16.81 28.61 8.34
CA LEU A 221 -16.90 27.76 7.14
C LEU A 221 -18.07 26.76 7.20
N VAL A 222 -18.42 26.28 8.41
CA VAL A 222 -19.33 25.14 8.60
C VAL A 222 -20.69 25.33 7.99
N GLN A 223 -21.21 26.55 7.96
CA GLN A 223 -22.53 26.88 7.37
C GLN A 223 -22.58 26.60 5.86
N GLN A 224 -21.51 26.95 5.13
CA GLN A 224 -21.41 26.79 3.67
C GLN A 224 -19.95 26.54 3.27
N PRO A 225 -19.41 25.34 3.53
CA PRO A 225 -17.97 25.06 3.45
C PRO A 225 -17.34 25.32 2.09
N THR A 226 -18.07 25.10 1.00
CA THR A 226 -17.58 25.39 -0.36
C THR A 226 -17.68 26.87 -0.69
N GLY A 227 -18.75 27.57 -0.27
CA GLY A 227 -18.97 28.97 -0.58
C GLY A 227 -18.10 29.92 0.25
N TYR A 228 -17.63 29.46 1.41
CA TYR A 228 -16.74 30.21 2.29
C TYR A 228 -15.29 29.68 2.29
N ASP A 229 -14.95 28.74 1.37
CA ASP A 229 -13.58 28.22 1.28
C ASP A 229 -12.57 29.36 1.10
N PRO A 230 -11.69 29.63 2.07
CA PRO A 230 -10.82 30.81 2.03
C PRO A 230 -9.75 30.75 0.92
N LEU A 231 -9.49 29.56 0.37
CA LEU A 231 -8.58 29.39 -0.78
C LEU A 231 -9.24 29.78 -2.11
N LEU A 232 -10.57 29.72 -2.17
CA LEU A 232 -11.36 29.99 -3.39
C LEU A 232 -12.12 31.33 -3.28
N HIS A 233 -12.63 31.66 -2.08
CA HIS A 233 -13.51 32.79 -1.81
C HIS A 233 -13.08 33.59 -0.57
N PRO A 234 -11.86 34.20 -0.58
CA PRO A 234 -11.28 34.86 0.59
C PRO A 234 -12.11 36.03 1.12
N GLU A 235 -12.82 36.74 0.25
CA GLU A 235 -13.69 37.88 0.65
C GLU A 235 -14.92 37.39 1.41
N ALA A 236 -15.60 36.35 0.91
CA ALA A 236 -16.75 35.74 1.57
C ALA A 236 -16.35 35.11 2.91
N ALA A 237 -15.21 34.47 2.97
CA ALA A 237 -14.61 33.94 4.19
C ALA A 237 -14.30 35.03 5.21
N THR A 238 -13.78 36.20 4.76
CA THR A 238 -13.52 37.38 5.60
C THR A 238 -14.79 37.93 6.21
N ALA A 239 -15.84 38.14 5.40
CA ALA A 239 -17.14 38.61 5.87
C ALA A 239 -17.77 37.62 6.89
N ARG A 240 -17.69 36.34 6.62
CA ARG A 240 -18.21 35.31 7.52
C ARG A 240 -17.43 35.23 8.83
N ARG A 241 -16.11 35.35 8.81
CA ARG A 241 -15.26 35.43 10.02
C ARG A 241 -15.66 36.63 10.89
N ALA A 242 -15.89 37.81 10.28
CA ALA A 242 -16.32 39.00 11.01
C ALA A 242 -17.65 38.76 11.73
N ALA A 243 -18.60 38.06 11.09
CA ALA A 243 -19.86 37.68 11.76
C ALA A 243 -19.64 36.76 12.97
N VAL A 244 -18.72 35.77 12.88
CA VAL A 244 -18.35 34.90 14.02
C VAL A 244 -17.80 35.74 15.17
N LEU A 245 -16.84 36.62 14.89
CA LEU A 245 -16.23 37.49 15.91
C LEU A 245 -17.26 38.39 16.58
N ALA A 246 -18.21 38.93 15.83
CA ALA A 246 -19.31 39.73 16.38
C ALA A 246 -20.21 38.90 17.32
N HIS A 247 -20.51 37.65 16.98
CA HIS A 247 -21.25 36.76 17.86
C HIS A 247 -20.46 36.42 19.13
N MET A 248 -19.15 36.20 19.05
CA MET A 248 -18.29 35.95 20.23
C MET A 248 -18.26 37.17 21.17
N VAL A 249 -18.31 38.42 20.65
CA VAL A 249 -18.45 39.63 21.47
C VAL A 249 -19.80 39.66 22.16
N GLN A 250 -20.89 39.34 21.46
CA GLN A 250 -22.25 39.27 22.03
C GLN A 250 -22.38 38.23 23.14
N MET A 251 -21.59 37.13 23.03
CA MET A 251 -21.55 36.07 24.03
C MET A 251 -20.61 36.41 25.22
N HIS A 252 -19.89 37.51 25.16
CA HIS A 252 -18.83 37.90 26.10
C HIS A 252 -17.64 36.93 26.15
N ASP A 253 -17.44 36.12 25.11
CA ASP A 253 -16.28 35.23 24.97
C ASP A 253 -15.00 36.03 24.70
N ILE A 254 -15.12 37.17 24.00
CA ILE A 254 -14.03 38.09 23.68
C ILE A 254 -14.51 39.53 23.80
N THR A 255 -13.55 40.46 23.95
CA THR A 255 -13.82 41.90 23.94
C THR A 255 -13.93 42.42 22.51
N GLN A 256 -14.56 43.61 22.36
CA GLN A 256 -14.62 44.29 21.04
C GLN A 256 -13.19 44.56 20.50
N ALA A 257 -12.25 44.97 21.36
CA ALA A 257 -10.87 45.21 20.96
C ALA A 257 -10.16 43.98 20.40
N GLN A 258 -10.44 42.79 20.97
CA GLN A 258 -9.94 41.52 20.45
C GLN A 258 -10.55 41.17 19.10
N ALA A 259 -11.87 41.40 18.92
CA ALA A 259 -12.54 41.19 17.65
C ALA A 259 -11.98 42.11 16.55
N ASP A 260 -11.77 43.40 16.87
CA ASP A 260 -11.21 44.37 15.94
C ASP A 260 -9.77 44.03 15.56
N ALA A 261 -8.97 43.58 16.54
CA ALA A 261 -7.61 43.10 16.27
C ALA A 261 -7.59 41.86 15.33
N ALA A 262 -8.48 40.90 15.58
CA ALA A 262 -8.62 39.72 14.74
C ALA A 262 -9.12 40.05 13.31
N ASN A 263 -10.01 41.04 13.18
CA ASN A 263 -10.52 41.46 11.87
C ASN A 263 -9.46 42.23 11.04
N ARG A 264 -8.50 42.88 11.65
CA ARG A 264 -7.39 43.54 10.93
C ARG A 264 -6.45 42.57 10.24
N VAL A 265 -6.35 41.33 10.72
CA VAL A 265 -5.53 40.33 10.06
C VAL A 265 -6.23 39.87 8.78
N ARG A 266 -5.59 40.02 7.62
CA ARG A 266 -6.17 39.53 6.35
C ARG A 266 -6.26 38.01 6.33
N VAL A 267 -7.33 37.46 5.77
CA VAL A 267 -7.53 36.00 5.69
C VAL A 267 -6.37 35.34 4.92
N VAL A 268 -5.92 35.96 3.83
CA VAL A 268 -4.83 35.42 3.01
C VAL A 268 -3.49 35.32 3.76
N ASP A 269 -3.25 36.15 4.76
CA ASP A 269 -2.03 36.13 5.57
C ASP A 269 -2.07 35.02 6.65
N LEU A 270 -3.25 34.51 6.99
CA LEU A 270 -3.41 33.36 7.88
C LEU A 270 -3.16 32.02 7.17
N LEU A 271 -3.31 31.98 5.85
CA LEU A 271 -3.32 30.74 5.12
C LEU A 271 -1.92 30.20 4.86
N HIS A 272 -1.65 29.03 5.39
CA HIS A 272 -0.48 28.19 5.11
C HIS A 272 -0.96 26.82 4.64
N PRO A 273 -1.56 26.75 3.42
CA PRO A 273 -2.29 25.55 3.01
C PRO A 273 -1.36 24.36 2.83
N SER A 274 -1.74 23.22 3.37
CA SER A 274 -1.10 21.95 3.11
C SER A 274 -2.09 20.97 2.49
N SER A 275 -1.57 20.00 1.74
CA SER A 275 -2.35 18.86 1.29
C SER A 275 -1.72 17.60 1.85
N ILE A 276 -2.54 16.74 2.43
CA ILE A 276 -2.10 15.38 2.77
C ILE A 276 -2.37 14.53 1.53
N PRO A 277 -1.32 14.02 0.85
CA PRO A 277 -1.53 13.16 -0.31
C PRO A 277 -2.40 11.96 0.05
N ASN A 278 -3.40 11.65 -0.77
CA ASN A 278 -4.23 10.47 -0.61
C ASN A 278 -3.74 9.35 -1.51
N GLY A 279 -3.52 8.18 -0.93
CA GLY A 279 -3.00 7.03 -1.64
C GLY A 279 -1.48 7.04 -1.77
N CYS A 280 -0.99 6.32 -2.76
CA CYS A 280 0.44 6.11 -2.94
C CYS A 280 1.16 7.21 -3.74
N THR A 281 0.43 8.16 -4.34
CA THR A 281 0.96 9.17 -5.28
C THR A 281 2.03 10.08 -4.67
N GLY A 282 1.88 10.49 -3.44
CA GLY A 282 2.85 11.35 -2.74
C GLY A 282 3.89 10.60 -1.90
N SER A 283 3.89 9.27 -1.97
CA SER A 283 4.77 8.45 -1.17
C SER A 283 6.21 8.46 -1.68
N ILE A 284 7.18 8.35 -0.75
CA ILE A 284 8.59 8.09 -1.08
C ILE A 284 8.81 6.70 -1.69
N ALA A 285 7.84 5.78 -1.52
CA ALA A 285 7.87 4.41 -2.01
C ALA A 285 6.51 4.04 -2.65
N PRO A 286 6.10 4.69 -3.76
CA PRO A 286 4.74 4.56 -4.27
C PRO A 286 4.40 3.13 -4.71
N PHE A 287 5.34 2.42 -5.34
CA PHE A 287 5.15 1.04 -5.81
C PHE A 287 5.11 0.04 -4.65
N PHE A 288 5.89 0.27 -3.60
CA PHE A 288 5.79 -0.52 -2.37
C PHE A 288 4.47 -0.23 -1.63
N CYS A 289 4.04 1.03 -1.57
CA CYS A 289 2.74 1.42 -1.02
C CYS A 289 1.60 0.69 -1.73
N ASP A 290 1.57 0.72 -3.06
CA ASP A 290 0.56 0.00 -3.85
C ASP A 290 0.62 -1.52 -3.60
N TYR A 291 1.83 -2.09 -3.55
CA TYR A 291 2.01 -3.50 -3.23
C TYR A 291 1.36 -3.87 -1.88
N VAL A 292 1.54 -3.05 -0.83
CA VAL A 292 0.87 -3.25 0.47
C VAL A 292 -0.66 -3.18 0.33
N VAL A 293 -1.17 -2.18 -0.40
CA VAL A 293 -2.61 -2.03 -0.68
C VAL A 293 -3.16 -3.28 -1.38
N GLN A 294 -2.50 -3.74 -2.45
CA GLN A 294 -2.95 -4.92 -3.20
C GLN A 294 -2.86 -6.20 -2.35
N ARG A 295 -1.84 -6.34 -1.50
CA ARG A 295 -1.72 -7.48 -0.56
C ARG A 295 -2.92 -7.54 0.38
N ILE A 296 -3.35 -6.42 0.96
CA ILE A 296 -4.53 -6.38 1.84
C ILE A 296 -5.82 -6.62 1.04
N ARG A 297 -5.92 -6.07 -0.17
CA ARG A 297 -7.11 -6.24 -1.05
C ARG A 297 -7.31 -7.67 -1.54
N THR A 298 -6.24 -8.43 -1.70
CA THR A 298 -6.31 -9.82 -2.19
C THR A 298 -6.44 -10.86 -1.07
N ASP A 299 -6.05 -10.53 0.16
CA ASP A 299 -6.06 -11.47 1.28
C ASP A 299 -7.39 -11.43 2.03
N VAL A 300 -8.11 -12.56 2.00
CA VAL A 300 -9.42 -12.73 2.65
C VAL A 300 -9.39 -12.61 4.17
N THR A 301 -8.21 -12.72 4.80
CA THR A 301 -8.02 -12.53 6.25
C THR A 301 -8.45 -11.13 6.69
N PHE A 302 -8.33 -10.14 5.81
CA PHE A 302 -8.70 -8.75 6.08
C PHE A 302 -10.16 -8.40 5.79
N GLY A 303 -10.95 -9.37 5.31
CA GLY A 303 -12.39 -9.19 5.06
C GLY A 303 -12.91 -10.10 3.96
N PRO A 304 -14.18 -10.53 4.04
CA PRO A 304 -14.75 -11.55 3.15
C PRO A 304 -14.90 -11.07 1.70
N THR A 305 -15.09 -9.79 1.48
CA THR A 305 -15.27 -9.20 0.14
C THR A 305 -14.22 -8.13 -0.15
N LEU A 306 -13.99 -7.85 -1.43
CA LEU A 306 -13.11 -6.75 -1.84
C LEU A 306 -13.59 -5.41 -1.29
N ALA A 307 -14.92 -5.17 -1.30
CA ALA A 307 -15.50 -3.95 -0.75
C ALA A 307 -15.22 -3.80 0.76
N ALA A 308 -15.32 -4.88 1.54
CA ALA A 308 -15.01 -4.87 2.96
C ALA A 308 -13.51 -4.56 3.22
N ARG A 309 -12.60 -5.10 2.40
CA ARG A 309 -11.17 -4.81 2.49
C ARG A 309 -10.82 -3.39 2.07
N ASP A 310 -11.49 -2.86 1.04
CA ASP A 310 -11.34 -1.46 0.62
C ASP A 310 -11.88 -0.49 1.68
N ALA A 311 -13.03 -0.79 2.29
CA ALA A 311 -13.56 -0.02 3.42
C ALA A 311 -12.61 -0.05 4.62
N LEU A 312 -12.07 -1.22 4.97
CA LEU A 312 -11.06 -1.35 6.03
C LEU A 312 -9.87 -0.43 5.79
N LEU A 313 -9.34 -0.39 4.57
CA LEU A 313 -8.19 0.43 4.19
C LEU A 313 -8.49 1.94 4.19
N ARG A 314 -9.69 2.35 3.73
CA ARG A 314 -10.00 3.76 3.49
C ARG A 314 -10.78 4.44 4.61
N GLU A 315 -11.41 3.65 5.48
CA GLU A 315 -12.30 4.12 6.53
C GLU A 315 -11.86 3.68 7.92
N GLY A 316 -11.03 2.64 8.00
CA GLY A 316 -10.68 1.98 9.25
C GLY A 316 -9.76 2.76 10.18
N GLY A 317 -9.16 3.86 9.76
CA GLY A 317 -8.27 4.65 10.60
C GLY A 317 -7.06 3.87 11.11
N LEU A 318 -6.48 3.02 10.26
CA LEU A 318 -5.45 2.06 10.64
C LEU A 318 -4.06 2.67 10.73
N ARG A 319 -3.22 2.10 11.57
CA ARG A 319 -1.77 2.22 11.50
C ARG A 319 -1.22 0.90 10.98
N ILE A 320 -0.69 0.92 9.76
CA ILE A 320 -0.15 -0.26 9.09
C ILE A 320 1.36 -0.15 9.11
N ARG A 321 1.99 -0.91 10.00
CA ARG A 321 3.44 -1.02 10.06
C ARG A 321 3.92 -2.00 9.01
N THR A 322 4.79 -1.54 8.13
CA THR A 322 5.26 -2.30 6.99
C THR A 322 6.70 -2.76 7.17
N THR A 323 7.18 -3.60 6.26
CA THR A 323 8.58 -4.07 6.21
C THR A 323 9.53 -3.05 5.56
N LEU A 324 9.03 -1.91 5.05
CA LEU A 324 9.81 -0.91 4.32
C LEU A 324 10.95 -0.34 5.17
N VAL A 325 12.16 -0.37 4.62
CA VAL A 325 13.35 0.27 5.19
C VAL A 325 13.73 1.47 4.34
N LEU A 326 13.54 2.69 4.87
CA LEU A 326 13.74 3.94 4.10
C LEU A 326 15.14 4.04 3.48
N LYS A 327 16.18 3.60 4.18
CA LYS A 327 17.57 3.63 3.67
C LYS A 327 17.70 2.75 2.44
N ALA A 328 17.17 1.53 2.48
CA ALA A 328 17.18 0.58 1.37
C ALA A 328 16.35 1.12 0.19
N GLN A 329 15.16 1.66 0.47
CA GLN A 329 14.29 2.24 -0.55
C GLN A 329 14.92 3.43 -1.27
N LYS A 330 15.55 4.35 -0.52
CA LYS A 330 16.25 5.50 -1.12
C LYS A 330 17.43 5.07 -1.98
N ALA A 331 18.19 4.06 -1.53
CA ALA A 331 19.31 3.50 -2.28
C ALA A 331 18.81 2.84 -3.59
N ALA A 332 17.76 2.04 -3.53
CA ALA A 332 17.15 1.38 -4.67
C ALA A 332 16.61 2.40 -5.70
N GLN A 333 15.84 3.39 -5.23
CA GLN A 333 15.27 4.42 -6.12
C GLN A 333 16.38 5.25 -6.80
N LYS A 334 17.40 5.66 -6.04
CA LYS A 334 18.55 6.39 -6.60
C LYS A 334 19.31 5.57 -7.65
N ALA A 335 19.46 4.28 -7.42
CA ALA A 335 20.17 3.40 -8.34
C ALA A 335 19.44 3.22 -9.67
N VAL A 336 18.12 2.97 -9.65
CA VAL A 336 17.33 2.82 -10.87
C VAL A 336 17.20 4.13 -11.64
N ASP A 337 16.97 5.26 -10.96
CA ASP A 337 16.84 6.58 -11.59
C ASP A 337 18.17 7.04 -12.21
N ARG A 338 19.31 6.71 -11.60
CA ARG A 338 20.65 7.02 -12.13
C ARG A 338 20.99 6.17 -13.35
N ALA A 339 20.60 4.89 -13.33
CA ALA A 339 20.90 3.98 -14.44
C ALA A 339 20.09 4.31 -15.68
N ILE A 340 18.79 4.53 -15.51
CA ILE A 340 17.86 4.87 -16.58
C ILE A 340 16.97 6.03 -16.10
N PRO A 341 17.19 7.26 -16.54
CA PRO A 341 16.31 8.37 -16.20
C PRO A 341 14.84 8.08 -16.56
N ARG A 342 13.92 8.59 -15.77
CA ARG A 342 12.47 8.32 -15.93
C ARG A 342 11.90 8.71 -17.30
N THR A 343 12.52 9.70 -17.92
CA THR A 343 12.13 10.23 -19.23
C THR A 343 13.15 9.89 -20.32
N ASP A 344 13.97 8.84 -20.11
CA ASP A 344 14.96 8.41 -21.09
C ASP A 344 14.29 8.08 -22.43
N PRO A 345 14.80 8.61 -23.57
CA PRO A 345 14.19 8.41 -24.89
C PRO A 345 14.12 6.95 -25.33
N SER A 346 14.96 6.06 -24.78
CA SER A 346 14.89 4.62 -25.08
C SER A 346 13.57 3.98 -24.67
N GLY A 347 12.82 4.61 -23.73
CA GLY A 347 11.62 4.05 -23.15
C GLY A 347 11.85 2.83 -22.26
N LYS A 348 13.13 2.40 -22.07
CA LYS A 348 13.46 1.23 -21.25
C LYS A 348 13.14 1.45 -19.79
N ALA A 349 12.81 0.35 -19.12
CA ALA A 349 12.49 0.35 -17.68
C ALA A 349 13.54 -0.44 -16.90
N ALA A 350 13.73 -0.02 -15.65
CA ALA A 350 14.50 -0.74 -14.64
C ALA A 350 13.65 -0.90 -13.38
N ALA A 351 13.74 -2.06 -12.75
CA ALA A 351 13.09 -2.34 -11.47
C ALA A 351 14.01 -3.16 -10.56
N ILE A 352 13.88 -2.99 -9.26
CA ILE A 352 14.60 -3.77 -8.26
C ILE A 352 13.75 -3.99 -7.02
N THR A 353 13.74 -5.22 -6.51
CA THR A 353 13.16 -5.57 -5.22
C THR A 353 14.24 -6.11 -4.30
N LEU A 354 14.20 -5.71 -3.02
CA LEU A 354 15.04 -6.22 -1.95
C LEU A 354 14.23 -7.02 -0.93
N VAL A 355 14.72 -8.19 -0.56
CA VAL A 355 14.09 -9.11 0.39
C VAL A 355 15.09 -9.51 1.48
N ARG A 356 14.64 -9.59 2.74
CA ARG A 356 15.46 -10.06 3.85
C ARG A 356 15.43 -11.59 3.92
N PRO A 357 16.60 -12.26 3.86
CA PRO A 357 16.71 -13.70 4.01
C PRO A 357 16.07 -14.21 5.29
N GLY A 358 15.42 -15.38 5.23
CA GLY A 358 14.84 -16.07 6.37
C GLY A 358 13.55 -15.47 6.94
N SER A 359 13.06 -14.35 6.38
CA SER A 359 11.81 -13.71 6.82
C SER A 359 10.81 -13.43 5.69
N GLY A 360 11.27 -13.33 4.43
CA GLY A 360 10.45 -12.91 3.29
C GLY A 360 10.08 -11.42 3.29
N ASP A 361 10.66 -10.60 4.18
CA ASP A 361 10.34 -9.18 4.28
C ASP A 361 10.81 -8.42 3.05
N VAL A 362 9.88 -7.83 2.31
CA VAL A 362 10.19 -6.90 1.22
C VAL A 362 10.58 -5.56 1.84
N VAL A 363 11.87 -5.24 1.82
CA VAL A 363 12.41 -4.04 2.50
C VAL A 363 12.55 -2.83 1.58
N ALA A 364 12.52 -3.05 0.27
CA ALA A 364 12.49 -1.99 -0.74
C ALA A 364 11.91 -2.52 -2.07
N MET A 365 11.26 -1.63 -2.82
CA MET A 365 10.72 -1.90 -4.15
C MET A 365 10.77 -0.60 -4.96
N ALA A 366 11.60 -0.56 -5.99
CA ALA A 366 11.85 0.64 -6.77
C ALA A 366 11.81 0.35 -8.28
N GLN A 367 11.43 1.35 -9.05
CA GLN A 367 11.52 1.35 -10.52
C GLN A 367 11.69 2.77 -11.04
N ASN A 368 12.24 2.91 -12.26
CA ASN A 368 12.50 4.21 -12.89
C ASN A 368 11.23 4.81 -13.52
N ARG A 369 10.14 4.84 -12.78
CA ARG A 369 8.87 5.46 -13.19
C ARG A 369 8.28 6.25 -12.02
N LEU A 370 7.47 7.25 -12.33
CA LEU A 370 6.59 7.91 -11.37
C LEU A 370 5.27 7.15 -11.27
N TRP A 371 4.66 7.18 -10.10
CA TRP A 371 3.32 6.64 -9.91
C TRP A 371 2.28 7.63 -10.47
N GLY A 372 1.47 7.16 -11.42
CA GLY A 372 0.42 7.97 -12.01
C GLY A 372 -0.19 7.36 -13.26
N THR A 373 -1.34 7.88 -13.67
CA THR A 373 -2.13 7.38 -14.82
C THR A 373 -1.82 8.12 -16.12
N SER A 374 -1.18 9.30 -16.04
CA SER A 374 -0.90 10.13 -17.22
C SER A 374 0.39 10.93 -17.04
N GLY A 375 1.14 11.10 -18.11
CA GLY A 375 2.40 11.82 -18.14
C GLY A 375 3.58 10.95 -18.58
N VAL A 376 4.61 11.61 -19.11
CA VAL A 376 5.84 10.94 -19.55
C VAL A 376 6.56 10.33 -18.35
N GLY A 377 6.95 9.08 -18.45
CA GLY A 377 7.63 8.35 -17.37
C GLY A 377 6.72 7.97 -16.19
N MET A 378 5.39 8.05 -16.34
CA MET A 378 4.41 7.63 -15.34
C MET A 378 3.82 6.26 -15.66
N THR A 379 3.47 5.52 -14.61
CA THR A 379 2.72 4.25 -14.70
C THR A 379 2.09 3.90 -13.36
N THR A 380 1.01 3.13 -13.41
CA THR A 380 0.44 2.42 -12.24
C THR A 380 0.84 0.94 -12.22
N TYR A 381 1.53 0.45 -13.25
CA TYR A 381 2.06 -0.91 -13.26
C TYR A 381 3.31 -1.01 -12.38
N ASN A 382 3.29 -1.96 -11.46
CA ASN A 382 4.43 -2.27 -10.63
C ASN A 382 5.28 -3.37 -11.28
N TYR A 383 6.37 -3.01 -11.94
CA TYR A 383 7.25 -3.96 -12.63
C TYR A 383 7.94 -4.95 -11.69
N ASN A 384 7.88 -4.70 -10.38
CA ASN A 384 8.51 -5.56 -9.38
C ASN A 384 7.68 -6.78 -9.00
N THR A 385 6.37 -6.81 -9.27
CA THR A 385 5.46 -7.82 -8.73
C THR A 385 4.57 -8.47 -9.79
N THR A 386 3.84 -9.50 -9.40
CA THR A 386 2.92 -10.26 -10.26
C THR A 386 1.62 -9.49 -10.51
N MET A 387 0.85 -9.92 -11.51
CA MET A 387 -0.45 -9.32 -11.86
C MET A 387 -1.42 -9.26 -10.67
N ALA A 388 -1.41 -10.29 -9.83
CA ALA A 388 -2.26 -10.34 -8.64
C ALA A 388 -2.05 -9.16 -7.68
N TYR A 389 -0.88 -8.52 -7.73
CA TYR A 389 -0.52 -7.40 -6.86
C TYR A 389 -0.23 -6.11 -7.64
N GLY A 390 -0.93 -5.89 -8.75
CA GLY A 390 -0.80 -4.66 -9.56
C GLY A 390 0.40 -4.64 -10.51
N GLY A 391 1.03 -5.78 -10.73
CA GLY A 391 2.18 -5.93 -11.63
C GLY A 391 1.82 -6.24 -13.08
N THR A 392 2.82 -6.69 -13.81
CA THR A 392 2.76 -7.08 -15.22
C THR A 392 2.67 -8.60 -15.38
N ARG A 393 2.59 -9.06 -16.65
CA ARG A 393 2.67 -10.49 -16.98
C ARG A 393 4.06 -11.10 -16.73
N GLY A 394 5.03 -10.29 -16.31
CA GLY A 394 6.39 -10.72 -16.04
C GLY A 394 7.34 -10.58 -17.22
N MET A 395 8.54 -11.01 -16.98
CA MET A 395 9.65 -10.97 -17.93
C MET A 395 10.45 -12.26 -17.82
N GLN A 396 10.90 -12.79 -18.95
CA GLN A 396 11.75 -13.99 -18.97
C GLN A 396 12.98 -13.81 -18.08
N ALA A 397 13.23 -14.81 -17.23
CA ALA A 397 14.25 -14.74 -16.18
C ALA A 397 15.69 -14.88 -16.69
N GLY A 398 15.86 -15.46 -17.89
CA GLY A 398 17.20 -15.75 -18.42
C GLY A 398 18.01 -16.66 -17.50
N SER A 399 19.31 -16.59 -17.59
CA SER A 399 20.26 -17.43 -16.85
C SER A 399 20.18 -17.34 -15.31
N THR A 400 19.29 -16.51 -14.72
CA THR A 400 19.06 -16.53 -13.27
C THR A 400 18.45 -17.85 -12.81
N PHE A 401 17.76 -18.58 -13.69
CA PHE A 401 17.15 -19.89 -13.39
C PHE A 401 18.17 -21.02 -13.24
N LYS A 402 19.38 -20.84 -13.71
CA LYS A 402 20.47 -21.81 -13.54
C LYS A 402 20.73 -22.16 -12.05
N ALA A 403 20.41 -21.25 -11.13
CA ALA A 403 20.52 -21.49 -9.71
C ALA A 403 19.63 -22.66 -9.21
N PHE A 404 18.45 -22.84 -9.81
CA PHE A 404 17.54 -23.93 -9.46
C PHE A 404 18.04 -25.30 -9.98
N VAL A 405 18.65 -25.30 -11.15
CA VAL A 405 19.29 -26.52 -11.70
C VAL A 405 20.52 -26.90 -10.88
N LEU A 406 21.34 -25.94 -10.43
CA LEU A 406 22.42 -26.19 -9.48
C LEU A 406 21.90 -26.83 -8.19
N ALA A 407 20.81 -26.30 -7.62
CA ALA A 407 20.23 -26.84 -6.40
C ALA A 407 19.76 -28.30 -6.60
N ALA A 408 19.09 -28.59 -7.70
CA ALA A 408 18.64 -29.96 -8.04
C ALA A 408 19.83 -30.90 -8.29
N ALA A 409 20.91 -30.41 -8.93
CA ALA A 409 22.12 -31.19 -9.14
C ALA A 409 22.84 -31.54 -7.82
N MET A 410 22.92 -30.56 -6.88
CA MET A 410 23.48 -30.77 -5.54
C MET A 410 22.63 -31.75 -4.73
N GLU A 411 21.30 -31.68 -4.76
CA GLU A 411 20.43 -32.66 -4.09
C GLU A 411 20.58 -34.08 -4.68
N LYS A 412 20.81 -34.17 -5.99
CA LYS A 412 21.05 -35.44 -6.67
C LYS A 412 22.45 -36.02 -6.35
N GLY A 413 23.32 -35.27 -5.69
CA GLY A 413 24.70 -35.68 -5.36
C GLY A 413 25.65 -35.59 -6.54
N ILE A 414 25.35 -34.81 -7.57
CA ILE A 414 26.27 -34.60 -8.70
C ILE A 414 27.51 -33.85 -8.19
N ASN A 415 28.68 -34.40 -8.44
CA ASN A 415 29.96 -33.85 -8.00
C ASN A 415 30.18 -32.47 -8.65
N ALA A 416 30.50 -31.46 -7.86
CA ALA A 416 30.75 -30.10 -8.33
C ALA A 416 32.04 -30.01 -9.23
N ASP A 417 32.99 -30.93 -9.09
CA ASP A 417 34.19 -31.03 -9.91
C ASP A 417 33.96 -31.89 -11.19
N ALA A 418 32.77 -32.49 -11.35
CA ALA A 418 32.44 -33.25 -12.56
C ALA A 418 32.52 -32.35 -13.81
N VAL A 419 33.27 -32.83 -14.80
CA VAL A 419 33.55 -32.10 -16.02
C VAL A 419 32.53 -32.47 -17.09
N ILE A 420 31.88 -31.47 -17.67
CA ILE A 420 30.99 -31.64 -18.83
C ILE A 420 31.59 -30.94 -20.04
N ASP A 421 31.70 -31.66 -21.13
CA ASP A 421 32.07 -31.08 -22.43
C ASP A 421 30.91 -30.25 -23.00
N SER A 422 31.20 -28.99 -23.25
CA SER A 422 30.21 -27.95 -23.54
C SER A 422 30.58 -27.20 -24.81
N PRO A 423 30.31 -27.79 -26.00
CA PRO A 423 30.62 -27.18 -27.28
C PRO A 423 29.80 -25.89 -27.48
N ALA A 424 30.19 -25.04 -28.44
CA ALA A 424 29.56 -23.77 -28.73
C ALA A 424 28.07 -23.92 -29.07
N ARG A 425 27.70 -25.03 -29.70
CA ARG A 425 26.32 -25.39 -30.06
C ARG A 425 26.12 -26.89 -29.84
N LYS A 426 24.97 -27.26 -29.25
CA LYS A 426 24.59 -28.65 -29.01
C LYS A 426 23.09 -28.85 -29.07
N THR A 427 22.67 -30.00 -29.64
CA THR A 427 21.28 -30.45 -29.64
C THR A 427 21.11 -31.55 -28.60
N PHE A 428 20.11 -31.38 -27.72
CA PHE A 428 19.74 -32.32 -26.67
C PHE A 428 18.41 -33.01 -27.05
N THR A 429 18.33 -34.33 -26.89
CA THR A 429 17.19 -35.13 -27.38
C THR A 429 16.42 -35.91 -26.34
N GLN A 430 16.90 -35.98 -25.10
CA GLN A 430 16.32 -36.83 -24.07
C GLN A 430 15.84 -36.00 -22.85
N PHE A 431 14.81 -35.20 -23.10
CA PHE A 431 14.08 -34.54 -22.01
C PHE A 431 12.68 -35.11 -21.91
N TYR A 432 12.23 -35.42 -20.70
CA TYR A 432 10.94 -35.96 -20.40
C TYR A 432 10.10 -34.99 -19.56
N GLY A 433 8.78 -35.03 -19.72
CA GLY A 433 7.83 -34.23 -18.97
C GLY A 433 7.73 -34.61 -17.49
N CYS A 434 6.81 -33.97 -16.78
CA CYS A 434 6.62 -34.13 -15.34
C CYS A 434 5.22 -34.68 -15.00
N GLY A 435 5.12 -35.38 -13.86
CA GLY A 435 3.86 -35.88 -13.33
C GLY A 435 3.08 -36.73 -14.32
N PRO A 436 1.83 -36.41 -14.66
CA PRO A 436 1.03 -37.18 -15.63
C PRO A 436 1.68 -37.25 -17.02
N ASN A 437 2.55 -36.31 -17.35
CA ASN A 437 3.26 -36.24 -18.64
C ASN A 437 4.68 -36.82 -18.58
N ALA A 438 5.04 -37.56 -17.53
CA ALA A 438 6.40 -38.07 -17.34
C ALA A 438 6.92 -38.97 -18.48
N ALA A 439 6.04 -39.63 -19.21
CA ALA A 439 6.41 -40.41 -20.38
C ALA A 439 6.54 -39.58 -21.69
N THR A 440 6.18 -38.30 -21.67
CA THR A 440 6.23 -37.42 -22.83
C THR A 440 7.65 -36.97 -23.11
N LEU A 441 8.21 -37.38 -24.23
CA LEU A 441 9.53 -36.90 -24.70
C LEU A 441 9.37 -35.54 -25.36
N PHE A 442 10.14 -34.57 -24.94
CA PHE A 442 10.20 -33.27 -25.63
C PHE A 442 10.91 -33.36 -26.98
N PRO A 443 10.57 -32.46 -27.92
CA PRO A 443 11.32 -32.32 -29.16
C PRO A 443 12.80 -32.01 -28.91
N PRO A 444 13.69 -32.31 -29.89
CA PRO A 444 15.09 -31.95 -29.76
C PRO A 444 15.29 -30.46 -29.48
N TYR A 445 16.09 -30.14 -28.48
CA TYR A 445 16.36 -28.77 -28.01
C TYR A 445 17.81 -28.37 -28.37
N THR A 446 17.95 -27.40 -29.26
CA THR A 446 19.27 -26.90 -29.69
C THR A 446 19.61 -25.62 -28.95
N VAL A 447 20.81 -25.55 -28.39
CA VAL A 447 21.30 -24.44 -27.57
C VAL A 447 22.69 -23.98 -28.04
N GLU A 448 22.91 -22.68 -27.99
CA GLU A 448 24.19 -22.03 -28.27
C GLU A 448 24.72 -21.30 -27.00
N ASN A 449 26.04 -21.29 -26.84
CA ASN A 449 26.69 -20.50 -25.83
C ASN A 449 26.78 -19.04 -26.28
N SER A 450 26.50 -18.13 -25.36
CA SER A 450 26.77 -16.70 -25.50
C SER A 450 28.13 -16.28 -24.90
N THR A 451 28.85 -17.25 -24.34
CA THR A 451 30.16 -17.11 -23.72
C THR A 451 31.15 -18.09 -24.36
N HIS A 452 32.01 -18.71 -23.60
CA HIS A 452 33.03 -19.66 -24.11
C HIS A 452 32.45 -21.07 -24.32
N SER A 453 33.19 -21.89 -24.99
CA SER A 453 33.00 -23.32 -25.15
C SER A 453 34.23 -24.09 -24.68
N GLY A 454 34.01 -25.35 -24.28
CA GLY A 454 35.11 -26.19 -23.74
C GLY A 454 34.61 -27.13 -22.64
N ARG A 455 35.51 -27.50 -21.75
CA ARG A 455 35.25 -28.40 -20.64
C ARG A 455 35.07 -27.60 -19.35
N PHE A 456 33.89 -27.72 -18.71
CA PHE A 456 33.52 -26.94 -17.52
C PHE A 456 33.16 -27.84 -16.35
N THR A 457 33.50 -27.40 -15.14
CA THR A 457 32.96 -27.90 -13.86
C THR A 457 31.72 -27.06 -13.46
N MET A 458 31.06 -27.41 -12.34
CA MET A 458 29.97 -26.52 -11.83
C MET A 458 30.51 -25.13 -11.46
N TYR A 459 31.75 -25.02 -10.99
CA TYR A 459 32.37 -23.74 -10.65
C TYR A 459 32.57 -22.86 -11.87
N THR A 460 33.25 -23.35 -12.89
CA THR A 460 33.58 -22.57 -14.09
C THR A 460 32.37 -22.37 -15.00
N GLY A 461 31.52 -23.40 -15.18
CA GLY A 461 30.27 -23.30 -15.95
C GLY A 461 29.27 -22.30 -15.36
N THR A 462 29.28 -22.16 -14.00
CA THR A 462 28.46 -21.16 -13.31
C THR A 462 29.09 -19.77 -13.41
N ALA A 463 30.38 -19.61 -13.20
CA ALA A 463 31.09 -18.35 -13.31
C ALA A 463 30.90 -17.71 -14.69
N GLU A 464 31.05 -18.47 -15.75
CA GLU A 464 30.88 -18.03 -17.13
C GLU A 464 29.44 -18.14 -17.67
N SER A 465 28.54 -18.74 -16.90
CA SER A 465 27.13 -18.90 -17.29
C SER A 465 26.91 -19.69 -18.60
N VAL A 466 27.69 -20.79 -18.82
CA VAL A 466 27.70 -21.55 -20.07
C VAL A 466 26.37 -22.28 -20.31
N ASN A 467 25.69 -22.01 -21.43
CA ASN A 467 24.35 -22.53 -21.71
C ASN A 467 24.37 -24.05 -21.94
N THR A 468 25.25 -24.54 -22.81
CA THR A 468 25.33 -25.97 -23.14
C THR A 468 25.75 -26.82 -21.94
N TYR A 469 26.54 -26.27 -21.02
CA TYR A 469 26.83 -26.89 -19.73
C TYR A 469 25.56 -27.08 -18.90
N PHE A 470 24.79 -26.01 -18.74
CA PHE A 470 23.63 -26.02 -17.85
C PHE A 470 22.46 -26.86 -18.42
N VAL A 471 22.26 -26.88 -19.75
CA VAL A 471 21.27 -27.76 -20.35
C VAL A 471 21.68 -29.23 -20.22
N ALA A 472 22.99 -29.55 -20.31
CA ALA A 472 23.48 -30.90 -20.04
C ALA A 472 23.30 -31.28 -18.55
N LEU A 473 23.48 -30.34 -17.62
CA LEU A 473 23.26 -30.56 -16.20
C LEU A 473 21.75 -30.76 -15.92
N GLU A 474 20.88 -29.96 -16.56
CA GLU A 474 19.41 -30.11 -16.45
C GLU A 474 18.94 -31.44 -17.05
N GLN A 475 19.55 -31.90 -18.14
CA GLN A 475 19.22 -33.23 -18.67
C GLN A 475 19.49 -34.35 -17.63
N GLN A 476 20.52 -34.18 -16.79
CA GLN A 476 20.81 -35.15 -15.71
C GLN A 476 19.85 -35.02 -14.53
N THR A 477 19.46 -33.78 -14.16
CA THR A 477 18.51 -33.55 -13.04
C THR A 477 17.07 -33.82 -13.44
N GLY A 478 16.75 -33.75 -14.73
CA GLY A 478 15.40 -33.60 -15.26
C GLY A 478 14.90 -32.18 -15.07
N VAL A 479 13.82 -31.83 -15.78
CA VAL A 479 13.19 -30.48 -15.69
C VAL A 479 12.28 -30.34 -14.47
N CYS A 480 11.82 -31.45 -13.88
CA CYS A 480 10.82 -31.44 -12.79
C CYS A 480 11.37 -30.87 -11.50
N ARG A 481 12.47 -31.44 -11.00
CA ARG A 481 13.01 -31.05 -9.69
C ARG A 481 13.47 -29.58 -9.63
N PRO A 482 14.16 -29.01 -10.63
CA PRO A 482 14.46 -27.57 -10.66
C PRO A 482 13.20 -26.70 -10.62
N THR A 483 12.12 -27.10 -11.34
CA THR A 483 10.84 -26.39 -11.34
C THR A 483 10.15 -26.46 -9.97
N ASP A 484 10.16 -27.62 -9.32
CA ASP A 484 9.60 -27.80 -7.97
C ASP A 484 10.34 -26.94 -6.93
N ILE A 485 11.68 -26.88 -7.00
CA ILE A 485 12.51 -26.04 -6.12
C ILE A 485 12.15 -24.56 -6.32
N ALA A 486 12.07 -24.08 -7.57
CA ALA A 486 11.71 -22.71 -7.86
C ALA A 486 10.32 -22.38 -7.31
N THR A 487 9.34 -23.27 -7.53
CA THR A 487 7.95 -23.12 -7.02
C THR A 487 7.93 -23.11 -5.49
N ALA A 488 8.64 -24.02 -4.84
CA ALA A 488 8.74 -24.08 -3.36
C ALA A 488 9.41 -22.84 -2.77
N MET A 489 10.29 -22.18 -3.52
CA MET A 489 10.88 -20.88 -3.17
C MET A 489 9.99 -19.68 -3.50
N GLY A 490 8.76 -19.90 -3.96
CA GLY A 490 7.77 -18.86 -4.22
C GLY A 490 7.88 -18.22 -5.60
N VAL A 491 8.56 -18.84 -6.56
CA VAL A 491 8.58 -18.39 -7.96
C VAL A 491 7.36 -18.95 -8.68
N THR A 492 6.60 -18.08 -9.31
CA THR A 492 5.47 -18.41 -10.20
C THR A 492 5.60 -17.61 -11.48
N GLN A 493 4.92 -17.99 -12.53
CA GLN A 493 4.72 -17.04 -13.62
C GLN A 493 3.99 -15.79 -13.07
N ALA A 494 4.30 -14.63 -13.62
CA ALA A 494 3.78 -13.39 -13.05
C ALA A 494 2.28 -13.17 -13.35
N ASP A 495 1.70 -13.92 -14.28
CA ASP A 495 0.25 -13.96 -14.52
C ASP A 495 -0.51 -14.88 -13.56
N GLY A 496 0.22 -15.60 -12.70
CA GLY A 496 -0.33 -16.54 -11.72
C GLY A 496 -0.39 -17.99 -12.21
N SER A 497 -0.05 -18.28 -13.46
CA SER A 497 0.02 -19.66 -13.96
C SER A 497 1.23 -20.40 -13.37
N PRO A 498 1.19 -21.75 -13.34
CA PRO A 498 2.34 -22.56 -12.90
C PRO A 498 3.56 -22.35 -13.79
N LEU A 499 4.75 -22.55 -13.23
CA LEU A 499 5.98 -22.58 -13.99
C LEU A 499 5.94 -23.73 -15.00
N GLN A 500 6.45 -23.48 -16.20
CA GLN A 500 6.57 -24.48 -17.25
C GLN A 500 7.85 -25.29 -17.06
N ALA A 501 7.71 -26.59 -16.83
CA ALA A 501 8.82 -27.54 -16.72
C ALA A 501 9.18 -28.07 -18.12
N VAL A 502 9.97 -27.33 -18.83
CA VAL A 502 10.40 -27.58 -20.23
C VAL A 502 11.91 -27.48 -20.36
N PRO A 503 12.54 -28.02 -21.43
CA PRO A 503 14.01 -28.00 -21.59
C PRO A 503 14.65 -26.60 -21.61
N SER A 504 13.88 -25.56 -21.89
CA SER A 504 14.32 -24.16 -21.82
C SER A 504 14.20 -23.54 -20.42
N PHE A 505 13.71 -24.28 -19.42
CA PHE A 505 13.55 -23.79 -18.06
C PHE A 505 14.86 -23.24 -17.49
N VAL A 506 15.96 -23.99 -17.64
CA VAL A 506 17.30 -23.59 -17.14
C VAL A 506 17.81 -22.28 -17.73
N LEU A 507 17.33 -21.91 -18.92
CA LEU A 507 17.64 -20.65 -19.59
C LEU A 507 16.61 -19.56 -19.29
N GLY A 508 15.65 -19.84 -18.39
CA GLY A 508 14.69 -18.87 -17.84
C GLY A 508 13.62 -18.43 -18.81
N SER A 509 13.02 -19.38 -19.55
CA SER A 509 11.93 -19.14 -20.49
C SER A 509 10.60 -18.74 -19.82
N ASN A 510 10.49 -18.88 -18.50
CA ASN A 510 9.32 -18.47 -17.72
C ASN A 510 9.32 -16.97 -17.45
N ASP A 511 8.14 -16.34 -17.58
CA ASP A 511 7.93 -14.92 -17.29
C ASP A 511 7.66 -14.70 -15.81
N VAL A 512 8.58 -14.05 -15.11
CA VAL A 512 8.54 -13.90 -13.65
C VAL A 512 8.69 -12.44 -13.22
N ALA A 513 8.43 -12.18 -11.93
CA ALA A 513 8.57 -10.84 -11.35
C ALA A 513 9.85 -10.73 -10.50
N PRO A 514 10.50 -9.55 -10.45
CA PRO A 514 11.69 -9.31 -9.62
C PRO A 514 11.53 -9.69 -8.15
N ALA A 515 10.36 -9.47 -7.56
CA ALA A 515 10.08 -9.83 -6.17
C ALA A 515 10.12 -11.36 -5.95
N SER A 516 9.58 -12.16 -6.88
CA SER A 516 9.60 -13.61 -6.77
C SER A 516 11.03 -14.16 -6.83
N LEU A 517 11.84 -13.65 -7.77
CA LEU A 517 13.26 -14.04 -7.86
C LEU A 517 14.09 -13.55 -6.68
N ALA A 518 13.87 -12.32 -6.21
CA ALA A 518 14.56 -11.80 -5.02
C ALA A 518 14.27 -12.67 -3.79
N ASN A 519 13.01 -13.16 -3.67
CA ASN A 519 12.63 -14.09 -2.61
C ASN A 519 13.34 -15.45 -2.71
N ALA A 520 13.39 -16.01 -3.91
CA ALA A 520 14.09 -17.28 -4.14
C ALA A 520 15.59 -17.16 -3.85
N TYR A 521 16.23 -16.06 -4.25
CA TYR A 521 17.62 -15.79 -3.92
C TYR A 521 17.83 -15.51 -2.41
N ALA A 522 16.83 -14.91 -1.74
CA ALA A 522 16.82 -14.80 -0.28
C ALA A 522 16.69 -16.17 0.41
N ALA A 523 15.99 -17.14 -0.18
CA ALA A 523 15.91 -18.49 0.33
C ALA A 523 17.27 -19.23 0.22
N PHE A 524 18.04 -19.04 -0.87
CA PHE A 524 19.42 -19.54 -0.94
C PHE A 524 20.31 -18.91 0.14
N ALA A 525 20.21 -17.60 0.36
CA ALA A 525 20.93 -16.90 1.44
C ALA A 525 20.54 -17.41 2.85
N ALA A 526 19.32 -17.94 2.99
CA ALA A 526 18.79 -18.52 4.22
C ALA A 526 18.90 -20.06 4.26
N HIS A 527 19.92 -20.63 3.61
CA HIS A 527 20.20 -22.06 3.61
C HIS A 527 19.06 -22.94 3.09
N GLY A 528 18.35 -22.46 2.08
CA GLY A 528 17.21 -23.15 1.45
C GLY A 528 15.86 -22.97 2.16
N ARG A 529 15.81 -22.16 3.21
CA ARG A 529 14.58 -21.80 3.91
C ARG A 529 13.83 -20.70 3.16
N ALA A 530 12.73 -21.06 2.53
CA ALA A 530 11.83 -20.15 1.82
C ALA A 530 10.73 -19.64 2.73
N CYS A 531 10.47 -18.34 2.66
CA CYS A 531 9.38 -17.68 3.36
C CYS A 531 8.45 -17.00 2.33
N PRO A 532 7.13 -16.97 2.54
CA PRO A 532 6.25 -16.13 1.74
C PRO A 532 6.66 -14.67 1.81
N LEU A 533 6.56 -13.95 0.69
CA LEU A 533 6.80 -12.50 0.68
C LEU A 533 5.89 -11.79 1.66
N ARG A 534 6.44 -10.96 2.51
CA ARG A 534 5.74 -10.19 3.54
C ARG A 534 5.99 -8.70 3.35
N ALA A 535 4.94 -7.89 3.43
CA ALA A 535 5.02 -6.43 3.34
C ALA A 535 4.46 -5.73 4.57
N VAL A 536 3.67 -6.44 5.40
CA VAL A 536 2.99 -5.91 6.59
C VAL A 536 3.51 -6.62 7.83
N LEU A 537 3.92 -5.86 8.83
CA LEU A 537 4.39 -6.37 10.14
C LEU A 537 3.26 -6.41 11.16
N SER A 538 2.45 -5.34 11.24
CA SER A 538 1.31 -5.24 12.13
C SER A 538 0.28 -4.24 11.61
N ILE A 539 -0.97 -4.45 12.00
CA ILE A 539 -2.07 -3.51 11.74
C ILE A 539 -2.75 -3.22 13.08
N THR A 540 -2.83 -1.95 13.44
CA THR A 540 -3.44 -1.51 14.68
C THR A 540 -4.57 -0.52 14.37
N ARG A 541 -5.72 -0.69 15.02
CA ARG A 541 -6.80 0.30 14.99
C ARG A 541 -6.48 1.47 15.93
N ARG A 542 -7.26 2.52 15.82
CA ARG A 542 -7.10 3.72 16.65
C ARG A 542 -7.35 3.47 18.14
N ASP A 543 -8.23 2.54 18.47
CA ASP A 543 -8.50 2.12 19.86
C ASP A 543 -7.39 1.27 20.49
N GLY A 544 -6.30 1.04 19.74
CA GLY A 544 -5.18 0.20 20.13
C GLY A 544 -5.36 -1.29 19.85
N SER A 545 -6.54 -1.72 19.39
CA SER A 545 -6.77 -3.14 19.04
C SER A 545 -6.00 -3.52 17.78
N SER A 546 -5.49 -4.76 17.75
CA SER A 546 -4.74 -5.29 16.62
C SER A 546 -5.64 -6.06 15.66
N ILE A 547 -5.35 -5.96 14.36
CA ILE A 547 -5.88 -6.85 13.33
C ILE A 547 -4.82 -7.92 13.08
N PRO A 548 -5.19 -9.21 13.13
CA PRO A 548 -4.26 -10.30 12.84
C PRO A 548 -3.63 -10.15 11.45
N VAL A 549 -2.32 -10.35 11.36
CA VAL A 549 -1.57 -10.41 10.11
C VAL A 549 -1.10 -11.85 9.93
N PRO A 550 -1.24 -12.43 8.72
CA PRO A 550 -0.78 -13.79 8.47
C PRO A 550 0.68 -14.00 8.88
N PRO A 551 1.02 -15.08 9.60
CA PRO A 551 2.39 -15.37 9.99
C PRO A 551 3.26 -15.71 8.78
N ALA A 552 4.57 -15.49 8.90
CA ALA A 552 5.54 -15.93 7.92
C ALA A 552 5.78 -17.45 8.08
N ASN A 553 4.97 -18.27 7.42
CA ASN A 553 5.11 -19.73 7.43
C ASN A 553 6.27 -20.12 6.50
N CYS A 554 7.50 -20.10 7.01
CA CYS A 554 8.68 -20.47 6.25
C CYS A 554 8.85 -21.99 6.23
N THR A 555 9.25 -22.52 5.08
CA THR A 555 9.48 -23.96 4.86
C THR A 555 10.90 -24.21 4.33
N GLN A 556 11.42 -25.41 4.51
CA GLN A 556 12.67 -25.81 3.85
C GLN A 556 12.34 -26.25 2.42
N ALA A 557 12.63 -25.41 1.43
CA ALA A 557 12.34 -25.66 0.02
C ALA A 557 13.37 -26.57 -0.66
N VAL A 558 14.60 -26.53 -0.21
CA VAL A 558 15.74 -27.32 -0.70
C VAL A 558 16.66 -27.65 0.47
N ALA A 559 17.33 -28.80 0.44
CA ALA A 559 18.26 -29.22 1.48
C ALA A 559 19.33 -28.15 1.75
N ARG A 560 19.69 -27.96 3.01
CA ARG A 560 20.68 -26.94 3.41
C ARG A 560 22.00 -27.07 2.64
N GLY A 561 22.55 -28.28 2.54
CA GLY A 561 23.82 -28.50 1.82
C GLY A 561 23.71 -28.10 0.33
N ALA A 562 22.58 -28.36 -0.31
CA ALA A 562 22.37 -27.96 -1.69
C ALA A 562 22.28 -26.42 -1.83
N ALA A 563 21.54 -25.74 -0.95
CA ALA A 563 21.48 -24.26 -0.95
C ALA A 563 22.85 -23.61 -0.68
N ASP A 564 23.61 -24.18 0.27
CA ASP A 564 24.96 -23.73 0.58
C ASP A 564 25.93 -23.97 -0.60
N GLY A 565 25.79 -25.10 -1.29
CA GLY A 565 26.51 -25.40 -2.52
C GLY A 565 26.23 -24.41 -3.64
N VAL A 566 24.93 -24.08 -3.86
CA VAL A 566 24.53 -23.00 -4.79
C VAL A 566 25.19 -21.68 -4.42
N THR A 567 25.24 -21.35 -3.13
CA THR A 567 25.88 -20.11 -2.64
C THR A 567 27.38 -20.11 -2.95
N VAL A 568 28.09 -21.24 -2.80
CA VAL A 568 29.48 -21.35 -3.19
C VAL A 568 29.70 -21.08 -4.68
N MET A 569 28.84 -21.69 -5.54
CA MET A 569 28.91 -21.47 -7.01
C MET A 569 28.65 -20.01 -7.37
N LEU A 570 27.60 -19.41 -6.79
CA LEU A 570 27.21 -18.03 -7.09
C LEU A 570 28.20 -16.99 -6.52
N ARG A 571 28.94 -17.30 -5.47
CA ARG A 571 30.08 -16.47 -5.02
C ARG A 571 31.18 -16.46 -6.07
N GLY A 572 31.44 -17.59 -6.73
CA GLY A 572 32.37 -17.70 -7.83
C GLY A 572 32.09 -16.74 -9.00
N VAL A 573 30.84 -16.42 -9.23
CA VAL A 573 30.41 -15.42 -10.25
C VAL A 573 30.87 -14.01 -9.94
N ILE A 574 30.95 -13.62 -8.66
CA ILE A 574 31.34 -12.27 -8.23
C ILE A 574 32.83 -12.20 -7.91
N ASP A 575 33.30 -13.02 -6.96
CA ASP A 575 34.65 -12.92 -6.35
C ASP A 575 35.53 -14.15 -6.65
N GLY A 576 35.09 -15.07 -7.53
CA GLY A 576 35.85 -16.27 -7.89
C GLY A 576 37.12 -15.99 -8.70
N PRO A 577 37.99 -17.01 -8.85
CA PRO A 577 39.25 -16.87 -9.55
C PRO A 577 39.14 -16.85 -11.08
N ASP A 578 37.98 -17.24 -11.62
CA ASP A 578 37.75 -17.29 -13.07
C ASP A 578 37.82 -15.89 -13.70
N PRO A 579 38.75 -15.63 -14.65
CA PRO A 579 38.89 -14.32 -15.27
C PRO A 579 37.68 -13.95 -16.16
N HIS A 580 36.89 -14.91 -16.63
CA HIS A 580 35.78 -14.76 -17.53
C HIS A 580 34.44 -14.73 -16.78
N ARG A 581 34.45 -14.70 -15.44
CA ARG A 581 33.23 -14.64 -14.61
C ARG A 581 32.34 -13.45 -14.97
N THR A 582 31.07 -13.72 -15.16
CA THR A 582 30.09 -12.73 -15.69
C THR A 582 29.74 -11.61 -14.72
N GLY A 583 30.02 -11.77 -13.42
CA GLY A 583 29.70 -10.80 -12.35
C GLY A 583 30.95 -10.16 -11.70
N GLY A 584 32.12 -10.25 -12.30
CA GLY A 584 33.36 -9.80 -11.68
C GLY A 584 33.43 -8.34 -11.25
N THR A 585 32.66 -7.45 -11.89
CA THR A 585 32.55 -6.04 -11.52
C THR A 585 31.54 -5.78 -10.38
N MET A 586 30.83 -6.80 -9.90
CA MET A 586 29.74 -6.69 -8.91
C MET A 586 30.19 -6.89 -7.47
N SER A 587 31.48 -7.01 -7.20
CA SER A 587 32.00 -7.13 -5.82
C SER A 587 31.52 -5.96 -4.95
N LEU A 588 31.07 -6.29 -3.73
CA LEU A 588 30.58 -5.33 -2.74
C LEU A 588 31.65 -4.97 -1.68
N GLY A 589 32.85 -5.55 -1.74
CA GLY A 589 33.83 -5.46 -0.65
C GLY A 589 33.37 -6.19 0.63
N ARG A 590 32.37 -7.06 0.51
CA ARG A 590 31.85 -7.98 1.54
C ARG A 590 31.35 -9.26 0.90
N PRO A 591 31.20 -10.36 1.65
CA PRO A 591 30.73 -11.62 1.11
C PRO A 591 29.39 -11.45 0.35
N ALA A 592 29.39 -11.81 -0.92
CA ALA A 592 28.21 -11.73 -1.79
C ALA A 592 28.21 -12.90 -2.78
N ALA A 593 27.00 -13.28 -3.21
CA ALA A 593 26.76 -14.29 -4.22
C ALA A 593 25.74 -13.71 -5.24
N GLY A 594 25.85 -14.08 -6.52
CA GLY A 594 24.94 -13.53 -7.51
C GLY A 594 25.01 -14.22 -8.87
N LYS A 595 24.05 -13.89 -9.72
CA LYS A 595 23.92 -14.45 -11.06
C LYS A 595 23.41 -13.40 -12.05
N THR A 596 24.06 -13.29 -13.17
CA THR A 596 23.56 -12.55 -14.34
C THR A 596 22.45 -13.32 -15.07
N GLY A 597 21.49 -12.60 -15.61
CA GLY A 597 20.48 -13.14 -16.54
C GLY A 597 20.46 -12.31 -17.80
N THR A 598 20.41 -12.98 -18.94
CA THR A 598 20.24 -12.37 -20.26
C THR A 598 19.40 -13.32 -21.08
N THR A 599 18.33 -12.82 -21.67
CA THR A 599 17.48 -13.58 -22.59
C THR A 599 17.93 -13.37 -24.02
N ASP A 600 17.39 -14.16 -24.94
CA ASP A 600 17.66 -14.03 -26.36
C ASP A 600 17.47 -12.60 -26.85
N ASN A 601 18.38 -12.12 -27.66
CA ASN A 601 18.43 -10.75 -28.16
C ASN A 601 18.39 -9.66 -27.07
N SER A 602 18.74 -9.99 -25.83
CA SER A 602 18.70 -9.08 -24.68
C SER A 602 17.31 -8.42 -24.50
N ALA A 603 16.21 -9.17 -24.71
CA ALA A 603 14.86 -8.68 -24.52
C ALA A 603 14.57 -8.35 -23.02
N ALA A 604 15.13 -9.13 -22.11
CA ALA A 604 15.16 -8.88 -20.67
C ALA A 604 16.53 -9.23 -20.10
N VAL A 605 17.07 -8.37 -19.26
CA VAL A 605 18.37 -8.60 -18.60
C VAL A 605 18.23 -8.43 -17.10
N TRP A 606 18.99 -9.24 -16.35
CA TRP A 606 18.85 -9.38 -14.91
C TRP A 606 20.19 -9.46 -14.18
N PHE A 607 20.17 -9.04 -12.94
CA PHE A 607 21.15 -9.44 -11.94
C PHE A 607 20.44 -9.72 -10.62
N CYS A 608 20.53 -10.97 -10.16
CA CYS A 608 20.04 -11.38 -8.85
C CYS A 608 21.24 -11.74 -7.97
N GLY A 609 21.28 -11.22 -6.76
CA GLY A 609 22.38 -11.51 -5.84
C GLY A 609 22.02 -11.20 -4.39
N TYR A 610 22.84 -11.70 -3.47
CA TYR A 610 22.60 -11.59 -2.04
C TYR A 610 23.88 -11.58 -1.22
N THR A 611 23.72 -11.04 -0.01
CA THR A 611 24.59 -11.25 1.15
C THR A 611 23.82 -12.09 2.17
N PRO A 612 24.40 -12.55 3.28
CA PRO A 612 23.62 -13.19 4.36
C PRO A 612 22.44 -12.35 4.89
N ASP A 613 22.54 -11.02 4.79
CA ASP A 613 21.57 -10.08 5.39
C ASP A 613 20.50 -9.59 4.42
N LEU A 614 20.77 -9.60 3.12
CA LEU A 614 19.93 -8.95 2.12
C LEU A 614 20.07 -9.60 0.75
N ALA A 615 18.95 -9.87 0.09
CA ALA A 615 18.88 -10.33 -1.29
C ALA A 615 18.20 -9.29 -2.16
N GLY A 616 18.56 -9.23 -3.45
CA GLY A 616 17.92 -8.33 -4.40
C GLY A 616 18.02 -8.83 -5.82
N CYS A 617 16.96 -8.58 -6.62
CA CYS A 617 16.96 -8.84 -8.06
C CYS A 617 16.62 -7.55 -8.81
N ALA A 618 17.52 -7.15 -9.69
CA ALA A 618 17.36 -6.03 -10.61
C ALA A 618 17.04 -6.56 -12.02
N TRP A 619 16.05 -5.94 -12.64
CA TRP A 619 15.64 -6.19 -14.01
C TRP A 619 15.76 -4.92 -14.84
N VAL A 620 16.11 -5.08 -16.13
CA VAL A 620 16.04 -4.03 -17.15
C VAL A 620 15.47 -4.63 -18.44
N GLY A 621 14.57 -3.89 -19.07
CA GLY A 621 13.92 -4.31 -20.32
C GLY A 621 12.97 -3.26 -20.87
N ASP A 622 12.18 -3.64 -21.86
CA ASP A 622 11.11 -2.80 -22.40
C ASP A 622 9.76 -3.16 -21.73
N PRO A 623 9.02 -2.20 -21.18
CA PRO A 623 7.72 -2.47 -20.57
C PRO A 623 6.68 -3.04 -21.54
N ARG A 624 6.85 -2.83 -22.84
CA ARG A 624 5.97 -3.39 -23.88
C ARG A 624 6.20 -4.87 -24.09
N GLY A 625 7.34 -5.40 -23.61
CA GLY A 625 7.68 -6.82 -23.70
C GLY A 625 8.06 -7.30 -25.09
N GLY A 626 8.47 -8.58 -25.15
CA GLY A 626 8.75 -9.30 -26.38
C GLY A 626 10.09 -8.95 -27.05
N SER A 627 10.53 -9.83 -27.96
CA SER A 627 11.79 -9.71 -28.69
C SER A 627 11.88 -8.52 -29.63
N LYS A 628 10.74 -7.95 -30.02
CA LYS A 628 10.66 -6.77 -30.90
C LYS A 628 11.32 -5.53 -30.25
N TYR A 629 11.27 -5.40 -28.94
CA TYR A 629 11.78 -4.23 -28.20
C TYR A 629 13.04 -4.57 -27.42
N ASN A 630 13.88 -5.43 -27.99
CA ASN A 630 15.13 -5.90 -27.41
C ASN A 630 16.15 -4.77 -27.15
N MET A 631 17.28 -5.14 -26.55
CA MET A 631 18.38 -4.25 -26.22
C MET A 631 19.70 -4.70 -26.87
N SER A 632 19.60 -5.26 -28.10
CA SER A 632 20.78 -5.69 -28.86
C SER A 632 21.62 -4.53 -29.37
N ASP A 633 20.98 -3.40 -29.71
CA ASP A 633 21.61 -2.13 -30.04
C ASP A 633 20.67 -1.00 -29.56
N VAL A 634 21.06 -0.31 -28.50
CA VAL A 634 20.23 0.71 -27.86
C VAL A 634 21.06 1.77 -27.17
N VAL A 635 20.60 3.02 -27.23
CA VAL A 635 21.16 4.13 -26.46
C VAL A 635 20.32 4.32 -25.20
N ILE A 636 20.92 4.15 -24.02
CA ILE A 636 20.30 4.35 -22.71
C ILE A 636 21.17 5.33 -21.92
N ASN A 637 20.58 6.39 -21.39
CA ASN A 637 21.27 7.40 -20.60
C ASN A 637 22.57 7.89 -21.32
N HIS A 638 22.46 8.20 -22.60
CA HIS A 638 23.53 8.67 -23.49
C HIS A 638 24.65 7.65 -23.78
N VAL A 639 24.54 6.41 -23.30
CA VAL A 639 25.51 5.34 -23.56
C VAL A 639 24.92 4.34 -24.57
N ARG A 640 25.68 4.02 -25.62
CA ARG A 640 25.30 2.97 -26.59
C ARG A 640 25.73 1.59 -26.08
N TYR A 641 24.83 0.67 -26.08
CA TYR A 641 25.03 -0.75 -25.72
C TYR A 641 24.77 -1.65 -26.92
N THR A 642 25.71 -2.56 -27.21
CA THR A 642 25.66 -3.49 -28.34
C THR A 642 26.15 -4.89 -27.94
N PRO A 643 25.40 -5.72 -27.22
CA PRO A 643 24.09 -5.52 -26.56
C PRO A 643 24.19 -5.14 -25.07
N VAL A 644 23.03 -4.96 -24.41
CA VAL A 644 22.94 -4.90 -22.95
C VAL A 644 23.00 -6.31 -22.38
N TYR A 645 23.85 -6.52 -21.37
CA TYR A 645 23.97 -7.76 -20.61
C TYR A 645 23.55 -7.57 -19.15
N GLY A 646 23.39 -8.68 -18.41
CA GLY A 646 23.07 -8.65 -16.98
C GLY A 646 24.09 -7.86 -16.14
N ALA A 647 25.35 -7.85 -16.54
CA ALA A 647 26.42 -7.06 -15.87
C ALA A 647 26.48 -5.60 -16.32
N SER A 648 25.81 -5.20 -17.44
CA SER A 648 25.96 -3.86 -18.01
C SER A 648 25.16 -2.80 -17.24
N ILE A 649 23.88 -3.06 -16.95
CA ILE A 649 22.97 -2.13 -16.29
C ILE A 649 22.35 -2.72 -15.02
N PRO A 650 21.67 -3.91 -15.01
CA PRO A 650 21.05 -4.41 -13.80
C PRO A 650 22.08 -4.78 -12.71
N GLY A 651 23.26 -5.26 -13.07
CA GLY A 651 24.34 -5.49 -12.11
C GLY A 651 24.76 -4.23 -11.34
N PRO A 652 25.14 -3.13 -12.01
CA PRO A 652 25.39 -1.84 -11.37
C PRO A 652 24.23 -1.30 -10.53
N ILE A 653 22.95 -1.48 -10.96
CA ILE A 653 21.78 -1.14 -10.14
C ILE A 653 21.78 -1.94 -8.85
N TRP A 654 21.94 -3.27 -8.94
CA TRP A 654 22.01 -4.14 -7.78
C TRP A 654 23.15 -3.75 -6.85
N LYS A 655 24.37 -3.58 -7.38
CA LYS A 655 25.55 -3.20 -6.60
C LYS A 655 25.35 -1.89 -5.85
N ALA A 656 24.91 -0.83 -6.54
CA ALA A 656 24.69 0.47 -5.93
C ALA A 656 23.61 0.42 -4.85
N THR A 657 22.53 -0.34 -5.11
CA THR A 657 21.43 -0.55 -4.16
C THR A 657 21.93 -1.27 -2.90
N MET A 658 22.65 -2.39 -3.06
CA MET A 658 23.17 -3.19 -1.95
C MET A 658 24.17 -2.39 -1.10
N LEU A 659 25.10 -1.68 -1.73
CA LEU A 659 26.07 -0.82 -1.03
C LEU A 659 25.36 0.27 -0.23
N GLY A 660 24.35 0.93 -0.80
CA GLY A 660 23.57 1.96 -0.12
C GLY A 660 22.72 1.41 1.02
N ALA A 661 22.04 0.28 0.79
CA ALA A 661 21.19 -0.35 1.79
C ALA A 661 21.99 -0.87 3.00
N LEU A 662 23.16 -1.46 2.75
CA LEU A 662 24.05 -2.08 3.75
C LEU A 662 25.13 -1.12 4.29
N ALA A 663 25.15 0.16 3.88
CA ALA A 663 26.13 1.12 4.37
C ALA A 663 26.08 1.21 5.90
N GLY A 664 27.25 1.14 6.56
CA GLY A 664 27.36 1.18 8.03
C GLY A 664 26.94 -0.10 8.76
N SER A 665 26.54 -1.17 8.05
CA SER A 665 26.36 -2.48 8.69
C SER A 665 27.66 -3.30 8.64
N THR A 666 27.92 -4.06 9.70
CA THR A 666 29.06 -5.00 9.75
C THR A 666 28.83 -6.09 8.71
N PRO A 667 29.84 -6.42 7.88
CA PRO A 667 29.80 -7.56 6.97
C PRO A 667 29.61 -8.88 7.73
N VAL A 668 28.62 -9.67 7.34
CA VAL A 668 28.38 -11.02 7.88
C VAL A 668 28.96 -12.05 6.91
N PRO A 669 29.75 -13.02 7.36
CA PRO A 669 30.22 -14.11 6.51
C PRO A 669 29.09 -15.12 6.24
N PHE A 670 29.20 -15.84 5.11
CA PHE A 670 28.35 -17.01 4.87
C PHE A 670 28.83 -18.18 5.73
N THR A 671 27.95 -18.83 6.47
CA THR A 671 28.23 -20.06 7.24
C THR A 671 27.79 -21.27 6.40
N LEU A 672 28.65 -21.68 5.46
CA LEU A 672 28.34 -22.69 4.46
C LEU A 672 28.77 -24.09 4.90
N GLN A 673 27.96 -25.10 4.57
CA GLN A 673 28.38 -26.51 4.61
C GLN A 673 29.36 -26.81 3.46
N PRO A 674 30.25 -27.80 3.60
CA PRO A 674 31.09 -28.25 2.50
C PRO A 674 30.28 -28.67 1.29
N VAL A 675 30.76 -28.33 0.10
CA VAL A 675 30.11 -28.76 -1.15
C VAL A 675 30.37 -30.26 -1.34
N ILE A 676 29.33 -31.00 -1.72
CA ILE A 676 29.44 -32.41 -2.07
C ILE A 676 30.38 -32.54 -3.27
N GLY A 677 31.50 -33.25 -3.09
CA GLY A 677 32.43 -33.59 -4.19
C GLY A 677 33.68 -32.77 -4.30
N HIS A 678 34.45 -32.58 -3.22
CA HIS A 678 35.87 -32.33 -3.33
C HIS A 678 36.62 -33.67 -3.52
N GLY A 679 36.50 -34.25 -4.71
CA GLY A 679 37.29 -35.40 -5.14
C GLY A 679 38.21 -34.99 -6.27
N ARG A 680 39.46 -35.52 -6.26
CA ARG A 680 40.41 -35.38 -7.33
C ARG A 680 39.74 -35.66 -8.69
N LEU A 681 39.99 -34.83 -9.71
CA LEU A 681 39.62 -35.15 -11.11
C LEU A 681 40.22 -36.53 -11.47
N VAL A 682 39.45 -37.58 -11.34
CA VAL A 682 39.80 -38.90 -11.90
C VAL A 682 39.25 -38.86 -13.32
N ASN A 683 40.14 -38.85 -14.29
CA ASN A 683 39.79 -39.11 -15.68
C ASN A 683 39.52 -40.63 -15.77
N PRO A 684 38.27 -41.13 -15.82
CA PRO A 684 38.04 -42.56 -15.89
C PRO A 684 38.46 -43.02 -17.28
N ALA A 685 39.51 -43.80 -17.32
CA ALA A 685 39.82 -44.59 -18.51
C ALA A 685 38.62 -45.52 -18.75
N GLY A 686 37.77 -45.18 -19.75
CA GLY A 686 36.65 -46.05 -20.13
C GLY A 686 35.32 -45.31 -20.49
N CYS A 687 35.22 -44.02 -20.26
CA CYS A 687 34.05 -43.29 -20.76
C CYS A 687 34.23 -42.85 -22.22
N THR A 688 33.94 -43.76 -23.15
CA THR A 688 33.87 -43.46 -24.60
C THR A 688 32.42 -43.55 -25.03
N GLY A 689 31.81 -42.42 -25.41
CA GLY A 689 30.48 -42.37 -25.99
C GLY A 689 30.06 -40.92 -26.24
N GLU A 690 29.35 -40.67 -27.34
CA GLU A 690 28.81 -39.37 -27.77
C GLU A 690 27.69 -38.83 -26.86
N THR A 691 27.36 -39.50 -25.78
CA THR A 691 26.35 -39.09 -24.78
C THR A 691 27.04 -38.61 -23.52
N VAL A 692 26.57 -37.51 -22.93
CA VAL A 692 27.01 -36.95 -21.66
C VAL A 692 26.84 -38.01 -20.58
N THR A 693 27.91 -38.69 -20.20
CA THR A 693 27.93 -39.67 -19.12
C THR A 693 28.65 -39.03 -17.93
N VAL A 694 27.92 -38.75 -16.85
CA VAL A 694 28.55 -38.52 -15.56
C VAL A 694 28.97 -39.89 -15.02
N CYS A 695 30.25 -40.12 -14.95
CA CYS A 695 30.75 -41.35 -14.32
C CYS A 695 30.65 -41.18 -12.80
N PRO A 696 29.89 -42.05 -12.07
CA PRO A 696 29.91 -42.03 -10.62
C PRO A 696 31.32 -42.40 -10.16
N SER A 697 31.90 -41.62 -9.22
CA SER A 697 33.02 -42.07 -8.43
C SER A 697 32.59 -43.32 -7.64
N ASP A 698 33.40 -44.33 -7.64
CA ASP A 698 33.20 -45.55 -6.86
C ASP A 698 32.68 -45.22 -5.45
N THR A 699 31.68 -45.95 -5.03
CA THR A 699 31.13 -45.96 -3.67
C THR A 699 32.31 -46.00 -2.68
N ALA A 700 32.48 -44.91 -1.94
CA ALA A 700 33.35 -44.92 -0.77
C ALA A 700 32.82 -45.96 0.21
N THR A 701 33.50 -47.10 0.30
CA THR A 701 33.37 -48.04 1.40
C THR A 701 33.52 -47.26 2.70
N ALA A 702 32.52 -47.36 3.53
CA ALA A 702 32.53 -46.85 4.89
C ALA A 702 33.69 -47.52 5.66
N GLY A 703 34.82 -46.85 5.77
CA GLY A 703 35.87 -47.17 6.69
C GLY A 703 35.54 -46.59 8.06
N THR A 704 35.09 -47.46 8.95
CA THR A 704 35.10 -47.19 10.39
C THR A 704 36.57 -47.04 10.82
N ASP A 705 36.98 -45.84 11.18
CA ASP A 705 38.16 -45.65 12.00
C ASP A 705 37.88 -44.73 13.20
N ALA A 706 38.26 -45.27 14.32
CA ALA A 706 38.00 -44.86 15.68
C ALA A 706 38.69 -43.55 16.03
N ALA A 707 38.06 -42.84 16.95
CA ALA A 707 38.60 -41.70 17.66
C ALA A 707 39.93 -42.00 18.36
N ALA A 708 40.91 -41.10 18.25
CA ALA A 708 41.97 -40.91 19.22
C ALA A 708 42.12 -39.43 19.56
N PRO A 709 42.21 -39.03 20.82
CA PRO A 709 42.34 -37.64 21.24
C PRO A 709 43.81 -37.21 21.20
N VAL A 710 44.08 -36.02 20.70
CA VAL A 710 45.37 -35.35 20.88
C VAL A 710 45.17 -33.99 21.51
N ARG A 711 45.90 -33.76 22.55
CA ARG A 711 46.07 -32.69 23.54
C ARG A 711 45.96 -31.26 23.01
#